data_ae856b6cc20d43145e3d087fc418a4c6
#
_entry.id   ae856b6cc20d43145e3d087fc418a4c6
#
_cell.length_a   1.000
_cell.length_b   1.000
_cell.length_c   1.000
_cell.angle_alpha   90.00
_cell.angle_beta   90.00
_cell.angle_gamma   90.00
#
_symmetry.space_group_name_H-M   'P 1'
#
loop_
_entity.id
_entity.type
_entity.pdbx_description
1 polymer ?
#
loop_
_entity_poly.entity_id
_entity_poly.type
_entity_poly.pdbx_seq_one_letter_code
_entity_poly.pdbx_strand_id
1 'polypeptide(L)'
;AGETGASCTDDALNASGFTLVESGAGTGVFSGTFQVPSTYCSDATTSASTTGTDMEVNYVDFYDASSNTIEVGAGAAIYATTGSVSLDADVYPVPFDGDATSTTAEGSFLDYAATGAANGSNTGGDVTIYIQVADSDYDQSPSGEDNIAESDGVGPVTLKIYRGADYKVLATAGGTNPSDANTAAQQSAVSGDDASIPELGPMSEICPDCGVFEVSTTLALTDGPRVGSTPTQKNINQGDVLTVSYTDPTDATGESTYEATDSATFDLRTGVLSTDKSVYVIGSDVIISIIDADLNLDTGSTETYNLDLVNWSSDADTVDLDHSSTSFDPEPNGLRETGGNTGVFQTVIEFPASVNGTTVDRGEKVDLEYTDYAPSGAAFYNDDTESIGTVIYSSNFGATIELDQKVYSWAERVFITVTAPDHNMDSALVDEIGNTTSDPMTIATRDTKLTTYKLMETGIDTGIFYGEVSLEGFAHDSDGDSTTGDSSGNDRTCTAKGGSGPTGGTLCAQDEDGITVSYEYTDGSTVIGSALIRWNIGEAEWLDSSYSAGSSGTIRITDPDMDLAADYTDNFSVDVWSDSDSGGIDLMVTETSEMSGVFEGTVFFTTTDESSGHRLRVSEGDTVTVEYEDNTLPNPYNTSDELEVAGTAIIG
;
A
#
# COMPACT_ATOMS: atom_id res chain seq x y z
N ALA A 1 33.20 -49.47 17.04
CA ALA A 1 33.73 -49.10 18.36
C ALA A 1 35.23 -49.25 18.36
N GLY A 2 35.96 -48.13 18.57
CA GLY A 2 37.41 -48.15 18.61
C GLY A 2 37.94 -48.92 19.81
N GLU A 3 39.20 -49.37 19.72
CA GLU A 3 39.87 -50.03 20.82
C GLU A 3 40.41 -49.00 21.83
N THR A 4 40.17 -49.24 23.12
CA THR A 4 40.81 -48.48 24.17
C THR A 4 42.21 -49.04 24.47
N GLY A 5 43.23 -48.25 24.17
CA GLY A 5 44.64 -48.57 24.45
C GLY A 5 45.30 -47.56 25.39
N ALA A 6 46.50 -47.90 25.91
CA ALA A 6 47.22 -47.01 26.83
C ALA A 6 47.69 -45.70 26.22
N SER A 7 47.61 -45.49 24.91
CA SER A 7 48.09 -44.31 24.18
C SER A 7 47.06 -43.72 23.20
N CYS A 8 45.90 -44.32 23.07
CA CYS A 8 44.80 -43.85 22.25
C CYS A 8 43.47 -44.12 22.93
N THR A 9 42.58 -43.12 23.05
CA THR A 9 41.28 -43.23 23.65
C THR A 9 40.21 -42.61 22.77
N ASP A 10 39.09 -43.33 22.51
CA ASP A 10 37.90 -42.85 21.83
C ASP A 10 36.92 -42.29 22.84
N ASP A 11 37.16 -41.09 23.30
CA ASP A 11 36.42 -40.54 24.46
C ASP A 11 34.93 -40.33 24.19
N ALA A 12 34.56 -40.07 22.96
CA ALA A 12 33.17 -39.79 22.60
C ALA A 12 32.28 -41.05 22.42
N LEU A 13 32.86 -42.17 21.95
CA LEU A 13 32.13 -43.42 21.76
C LEU A 13 32.35 -44.42 22.94
N ASN A 14 33.20 -44.07 23.86
CA ASN A 14 33.55 -44.90 25.01
C ASN A 14 32.55 -44.75 26.18
N ALA A 15 31.53 -43.99 25.98
CA ALA A 15 30.43 -43.89 26.91
C ALA A 15 29.64 -45.20 26.97
N SER A 16 29.03 -45.45 28.06
CA SER A 16 28.30 -46.67 28.47
C SER A 16 27.06 -47.03 27.61
N GLY A 17 27.12 -46.85 26.32
CA GLY A 17 26.05 -47.06 25.34
C GLY A 17 25.12 -45.86 25.20
N PHE A 18 24.42 -45.86 24.05
CA PHE A 18 23.42 -44.84 23.79
C PHE A 18 22.14 -45.12 24.56
N THR A 19 21.56 -44.11 25.16
CA THR A 19 20.21 -44.17 25.67
C THR A 19 19.27 -43.52 24.66
N LEU A 20 18.41 -44.33 24.09
CA LEU A 20 17.32 -43.82 23.24
C LEU A 20 16.09 -43.57 24.13
N VAL A 21 15.48 -42.44 23.96
CA VAL A 21 14.27 -42.02 24.70
C VAL A 21 13.08 -42.01 23.73
N GLU A 22 11.97 -42.57 24.19
CA GLU A 22 10.73 -42.54 23.40
C GLU A 22 10.29 -41.13 23.13
N SER A 23 10.01 -40.78 21.89
CA SER A 23 9.68 -39.42 21.43
C SER A 23 8.34 -38.90 21.99
N GLY A 24 7.49 -39.78 22.49
CA GLY A 24 6.22 -39.51 23.13
C GLY A 24 5.58 -40.76 23.69
N ALA A 25 4.69 -40.64 24.68
CA ALA A 25 4.08 -41.80 25.32
C ALA A 25 3.31 -42.71 24.32
N GLY A 26 3.78 -43.94 24.18
CA GLY A 26 3.14 -44.92 23.31
C GLY A 26 3.41 -44.77 21.81
N THR A 27 4.41 -44.01 21.41
CA THR A 27 4.79 -43.84 19.99
C THR A 27 5.56 -45.02 19.43
N GLY A 28 6.30 -45.76 20.26
CA GLY A 28 7.22 -46.78 19.80
C GLY A 28 8.42 -46.27 19.00
N VAL A 29 8.59 -44.97 18.91
CA VAL A 29 9.71 -44.27 18.25
C VAL A 29 10.68 -43.75 19.30
N PHE A 30 11.91 -44.27 19.23
CA PHE A 30 12.97 -43.88 20.17
C PHE A 30 14.05 -43.09 19.46
N SER A 31 14.49 -41.98 20.01
CA SER A 31 15.55 -41.15 19.49
C SER A 31 16.63 -40.89 20.53
N GLY A 32 17.83 -40.61 20.05
CA GLY A 32 18.97 -40.24 20.86
C GLY A 32 20.05 -39.66 19.97
N THR A 33 20.90 -38.82 20.54
CA THR A 33 22.03 -38.19 19.86
C THR A 33 23.35 -38.68 20.43
N PHE A 34 24.36 -38.67 19.62
CA PHE A 34 25.74 -38.87 20.04
C PHE A 34 26.64 -37.97 19.20
N GLN A 35 27.77 -37.60 19.75
CA GLN A 35 28.76 -36.79 19.05
C GLN A 35 29.69 -37.68 18.26
N VAL A 36 29.89 -37.38 16.98
CA VAL A 36 30.93 -38.01 16.17
C VAL A 36 32.28 -37.43 16.56
N PRO A 37 33.26 -38.24 17.01
CA PRO A 37 34.57 -37.72 17.39
C PRO A 37 35.38 -37.35 16.15
N SER A 38 36.26 -36.36 16.25
CA SER A 38 37.19 -35.99 15.18
C SER A 38 38.23 -37.06 14.84
N THR A 39 38.53 -37.91 15.82
CA THR A 39 39.50 -39.01 15.67
C THR A 39 38.97 -40.29 16.34
N TYR A 40 39.37 -41.39 15.82
CA TYR A 40 39.11 -42.70 16.44
C TYR A 40 40.40 -43.53 16.56
N CYS A 41 40.44 -44.51 17.46
CA CYS A 41 41.56 -45.43 17.57
C CYS A 41 41.44 -46.50 16.51
N SER A 42 42.28 -46.49 15.49
CA SER A 42 42.33 -47.50 14.46
C SER A 42 43.02 -48.80 14.94
N ASP A 43 43.94 -48.65 15.89
CA ASP A 43 44.51 -49.69 16.68
C ASP A 43 44.90 -49.16 18.06
N ALA A 44 45.40 -50.00 19.00
CA ALA A 44 45.69 -49.62 20.38
C ALA A 44 46.69 -48.47 20.54
N THR A 45 47.33 -48.02 19.47
CA THR A 45 48.39 -47.02 19.53
C THR A 45 48.27 -45.88 18.48
N THR A 46 47.35 -46.05 17.50
CA THR A 46 47.24 -45.16 16.38
C THR A 46 45.87 -44.48 16.36
N SER A 47 45.87 -43.14 16.44
CA SER A 47 44.70 -42.34 16.21
C SER A 47 44.59 -41.99 14.73
N ALA A 48 43.39 -42.18 14.16
CA ALA A 48 43.09 -41.81 12.77
C ALA A 48 41.92 -40.81 12.73
N SER A 49 41.85 -39.97 11.70
CA SER A 49 40.71 -39.08 11.47
C SER A 49 39.47 -39.91 11.16
N THR A 50 38.33 -39.46 11.65
CA THR A 50 37.02 -39.98 11.28
C THR A 50 36.57 -39.47 9.91
N THR A 51 37.09 -38.36 9.46
CA THR A 51 36.79 -37.79 8.12
C THR A 51 37.14 -38.80 7.02
N GLY A 52 36.22 -39.04 6.09
CA GLY A 52 36.36 -39.98 5.02
C GLY A 52 36.06 -41.44 5.42
N THR A 53 35.50 -41.69 6.61
CA THR A 53 35.10 -43.01 7.07
C THR A 53 33.59 -43.21 7.06
N ASP A 54 33.14 -44.44 7.04
CA ASP A 54 31.73 -44.79 7.18
C ASP A 54 31.42 -45.11 8.64
N MET A 55 30.28 -44.62 9.10
CA MET A 55 29.69 -44.90 10.41
C MET A 55 28.49 -45.82 10.23
N GLU A 56 28.35 -46.79 11.12
CA GLU A 56 27.19 -47.70 11.13
C GLU A 56 26.60 -47.77 12.54
N VAL A 57 25.28 -47.61 12.63
CA VAL A 57 24.50 -47.80 13.87
C VAL A 57 23.63 -49.03 13.70
N ASN A 58 23.79 -49.99 14.60
CA ASN A 58 23.05 -51.26 14.55
C ASN A 58 22.13 -51.37 15.77
N TYR A 59 20.87 -51.69 15.51
CA TYR A 59 19.87 -52.06 16.50
C TYR A 59 19.60 -53.54 16.47
N VAL A 60 19.72 -54.18 17.62
CA VAL A 60 19.38 -55.61 17.78
C VAL A 60 17.95 -55.72 18.30
N ASP A 61 17.05 -56.09 17.43
CA ASP A 61 15.69 -56.43 17.77
C ASP A 61 15.66 -57.90 18.29
N PHE A 62 15.40 -58.08 19.56
CA PHE A 62 15.37 -59.42 20.17
C PHE A 62 14.12 -60.21 19.84
N TYR A 63 13.06 -59.57 19.39
CA TYR A 63 11.79 -60.19 19.03
C TYR A 63 11.15 -59.53 17.80
N ASP A 64 11.56 -59.94 16.61
CA ASP A 64 10.90 -59.57 15.39
C ASP A 64 9.47 -60.16 15.29
N ALA A 65 8.74 -59.86 14.25
CA ALA A 65 7.41 -60.42 14.00
C ALA A 65 7.35 -61.95 13.91
N SER A 66 8.50 -62.59 13.74
CA SER A 66 8.68 -64.06 13.67
C SER A 66 9.22 -64.66 14.94
N SER A 67 9.36 -63.85 16.02
CA SER A 67 9.97 -64.21 17.31
C SER A 67 11.46 -64.60 17.17
N ASN A 68 12.17 -64.09 16.21
CA ASN A 68 13.61 -64.23 16.06
C ASN A 68 14.34 -62.96 16.48
N THR A 69 15.60 -63.10 16.81
CA THR A 69 16.51 -62.00 16.97
C THR A 69 17.05 -61.58 15.62
N ILE A 70 16.90 -60.31 15.26
CA ILE A 70 17.43 -59.73 14.01
C ILE A 70 18.23 -58.45 14.32
N GLU A 71 19.22 -58.18 13.50
CA GLU A 71 19.99 -56.95 13.54
C GLU A 71 19.60 -56.06 12.35
N VAL A 72 19.28 -54.81 12.63
CA VAL A 72 18.93 -53.80 11.64
C VAL A 72 19.90 -52.65 11.79
N GLY A 73 20.56 -52.28 10.70
CA GLY A 73 21.56 -51.21 10.70
C GLY A 73 21.20 -50.08 9.75
N ALA A 74 21.72 -48.89 10.06
CA ALA A 74 21.76 -47.75 9.18
C ALA A 74 23.18 -47.15 9.15
N GLY A 75 23.66 -46.83 7.96
CA GLY A 75 25.00 -46.26 7.75
C GLY A 75 24.94 -44.79 7.32
N ALA A 76 25.99 -44.05 7.69
CA ALA A 76 26.25 -42.69 7.23
C ALA A 76 27.75 -42.53 6.94
N ALA A 77 28.10 -41.72 5.95
CA ALA A 77 29.47 -41.34 5.68
C ALA A 77 29.84 -40.09 6.50
N ILE A 78 31.07 -40.04 6.97
CA ILE A 78 31.64 -38.89 7.69
C ILE A 78 32.63 -38.25 6.75
N TYR A 79 32.35 -37.02 6.32
CA TYR A 79 33.27 -36.23 5.51
C TYR A 79 33.13 -34.74 5.87
N ALA A 80 34.17 -33.99 5.62
CA ALA A 80 34.16 -32.54 5.75
C ALA A 80 33.45 -31.90 4.57
N THR A 81 32.95 -30.69 4.77
CA THR A 81 32.33 -29.86 3.75
C THR A 81 33.28 -28.73 3.39
N THR A 82 33.10 -28.12 2.22
CA THR A 82 33.87 -26.91 1.88
C THR A 82 33.03 -25.69 2.24
N GLY A 83 33.57 -24.89 3.15
CA GLY A 83 32.92 -23.68 3.61
C GLY A 83 32.94 -22.54 2.61
N SER A 84 32.06 -21.58 2.81
CA SER A 84 31.97 -20.34 2.04
C SER A 84 31.78 -19.14 2.96
N VAL A 85 32.08 -17.95 2.46
CA VAL A 85 31.86 -16.70 3.17
C VAL A 85 31.22 -15.68 2.25
N SER A 86 30.34 -14.83 2.78
CA SER A 86 29.71 -13.74 2.05
C SER A 86 29.51 -12.50 2.91
N LEU A 87 29.47 -11.36 2.26
CA LEU A 87 28.99 -10.08 2.78
C LEU A 87 27.51 -9.90 2.39
N ASP A 88 26.78 -9.07 3.12
CA ASP A 88 25.38 -8.77 2.84
C ASP A 88 25.17 -7.81 1.67
N ALA A 89 26.21 -7.07 1.27
CA ALA A 89 26.16 -6.16 0.13
C ALA A 89 27.47 -6.17 -0.68
N ASP A 90 27.35 -5.90 -1.99
CA ASP A 90 28.50 -5.74 -2.89
C ASP A 90 29.11 -4.32 -2.84
N VAL A 91 28.33 -3.35 -2.36
CA VAL A 91 28.69 -1.94 -2.28
C VAL A 91 28.15 -1.35 -0.98
N TYR A 92 29.03 -0.72 -0.23
CA TYR A 92 28.69 0.02 0.99
C TYR A 92 28.91 1.51 0.81
N PRO A 93 28.12 2.37 1.48
CA PRO A 93 28.41 3.81 1.55
C PRO A 93 29.72 4.06 2.34
N VAL A 94 30.34 5.20 2.09
CA VAL A 94 31.48 5.63 2.89
C VAL A 94 30.98 6.11 4.25
N PRO A 95 31.51 5.61 5.39
CA PRO A 95 31.14 6.12 6.71
C PRO A 95 31.45 7.61 6.86
N PHE A 96 30.69 8.31 7.71
CA PHE A 96 30.99 9.70 8.06
C PHE A 96 31.26 9.87 9.56
N ASP A 97 31.88 11.02 9.94
CA ASP A 97 32.19 11.30 11.34
C ASP A 97 30.93 11.67 12.13
N GLY A 98 30.57 10.86 13.13
CA GLY A 98 29.44 11.09 14.02
C GLY A 98 29.63 12.17 15.08
N ASP A 99 30.77 12.89 15.11
CA ASP A 99 31.03 13.95 16.08
C ASP A 99 30.50 15.32 15.60
N ALA A 100 29.29 15.65 16.01
CA ALA A 100 28.62 16.92 15.76
C ALA A 100 29.42 18.16 16.30
N THR A 101 30.45 17.96 17.10
CA THR A 101 31.30 19.05 17.60
C THR A 101 32.52 19.31 16.71
N SER A 102 32.70 18.50 15.67
CA SER A 102 33.78 18.66 14.71
C SER A 102 33.59 19.93 13.89
N THR A 103 34.63 20.79 13.88
CA THR A 103 34.67 21.99 13.01
C THR A 103 35.19 21.69 11.62
N THR A 104 35.25 20.41 11.24
CA THR A 104 35.61 19.96 9.89
C THR A 104 34.39 20.05 8.95
N ALA A 105 34.61 19.96 7.65
CA ALA A 105 33.52 20.00 6.66
C ALA A 105 32.46 18.91 6.87
N GLU A 106 32.83 17.77 7.45
CA GLU A 106 31.93 16.67 7.80
C GLU A 106 30.94 17.05 8.91
N GLY A 107 31.27 17.99 9.80
CA GLY A 107 30.37 18.51 10.83
C GLY A 107 29.16 19.24 10.26
N SER A 108 29.25 19.80 9.05
CA SER A 108 28.11 20.47 8.43
C SER A 108 27.03 19.50 7.99
N PHE A 109 27.38 18.31 7.52
CA PHE A 109 26.38 17.28 7.20
C PHE A 109 25.62 16.84 8.46
N LEU A 110 26.32 16.65 9.57
CA LEU A 110 25.72 16.27 10.84
C LEU A 110 24.82 17.37 11.43
N ASP A 111 25.15 18.65 11.21
CA ASP A 111 24.28 19.76 11.60
C ASP A 111 22.92 19.69 10.89
N TYR A 112 22.88 19.19 9.66
CA TYR A 112 21.67 19.07 8.85
C TYR A 112 20.99 17.68 8.93
N ALA A 113 21.76 16.60 9.04
CA ALA A 113 21.22 15.25 8.96
C ALA A 113 20.94 14.60 10.32
N ALA A 114 21.72 14.90 11.34
CA ALA A 114 21.72 14.14 12.59
C ALA A 114 21.38 14.94 13.85
N THR A 115 21.53 16.27 13.86
CA THR A 115 21.36 17.06 15.09
C THR A 115 19.89 17.24 15.52
N GLY A 116 18.94 17.08 14.61
CA GLY A 116 17.52 16.98 14.95
C GLY A 116 17.12 15.65 15.55
N ALA A 117 18.03 14.71 15.61
CA ALA A 117 17.82 13.32 16.00
C ALA A 117 17.52 13.09 17.49
N ALA A 118 16.58 13.82 18.03
CA ALA A 118 15.81 13.27 19.13
C ALA A 118 15.08 11.97 18.71
N ASN A 119 15.12 11.62 17.42
CA ASN A 119 14.43 10.49 16.82
C ASN A 119 15.29 9.64 15.86
N GLY A 120 16.53 10.01 15.55
CA GLY A 120 17.38 9.27 14.64
C GLY A 120 18.23 8.23 15.34
N SER A 121 18.22 7.02 14.86
CA SER A 121 19.09 5.94 15.33
C SER A 121 20.55 6.09 14.85
N ASN A 122 20.85 7.03 13.93
CA ASN A 122 22.15 7.14 13.27
C ASN A 122 22.94 8.37 13.72
N THR A 123 23.30 8.38 14.99
CA THR A 123 24.14 9.42 15.58
C THR A 123 25.65 9.21 15.31
N GLY A 124 26.03 8.07 14.69
CA GLY A 124 27.43 7.66 14.58
C GLY A 124 28.03 7.74 13.20
N GLY A 125 27.26 7.70 12.14
CA GLY A 125 27.77 7.65 10.75
C GLY A 125 28.53 6.38 10.40
N ASP A 126 28.56 5.39 11.30
CA ASP A 126 29.21 4.10 11.10
C ASP A 126 28.35 3.22 10.19
N VAL A 127 29.01 2.47 9.30
CA VAL A 127 28.33 1.51 8.43
C VAL A 127 28.30 0.14 9.10
N THR A 128 27.12 -0.45 9.22
CA THR A 128 26.95 -1.82 9.70
C THR A 128 27.08 -2.79 8.53
N ILE A 129 27.87 -3.81 8.71
CA ILE A 129 28.07 -4.89 7.75
C ILE A 129 27.69 -6.23 8.39
N TYR A 130 27.12 -7.13 7.61
CA TYR A 130 26.81 -8.49 8.04
C TYR A 130 27.69 -9.48 7.28
N ILE A 131 28.27 -10.42 8.00
CA ILE A 131 29.15 -11.44 7.49
C ILE A 131 28.54 -12.79 7.78
N GLN A 132 28.38 -13.61 6.76
CA GLN A 132 27.93 -14.98 6.89
C GLN A 132 29.02 -15.96 6.49
N VAL A 133 29.19 -17.01 7.28
CA VAL A 133 30.00 -18.18 6.97
C VAL A 133 29.07 -19.38 6.89
N ALA A 134 29.07 -20.08 5.78
CA ALA A 134 28.35 -21.35 5.64
C ALA A 134 29.36 -22.49 5.64
N ASP A 135 29.39 -23.25 6.74
CA ASP A 135 30.26 -24.40 6.92
C ASP A 135 29.63 -25.40 7.91
N SER A 136 29.15 -26.52 7.40
CA SER A 136 28.51 -27.54 8.21
C SER A 136 29.47 -28.24 9.18
N ASP A 137 30.79 -28.05 9.06
CA ASP A 137 31.75 -28.67 9.97
C ASP A 137 31.78 -28.00 11.36
N TYR A 138 31.22 -26.78 11.45
CA TYR A 138 30.99 -26.08 12.73
C TYR A 138 29.64 -26.39 13.37
N ASP A 139 28.71 -26.95 12.62
CA ASP A 139 27.42 -27.40 13.16
C ASP A 139 27.60 -28.75 13.88
N GLN A 140 27.63 -28.70 15.19
CA GLN A 140 27.87 -29.84 16.04
C GLN A 140 26.63 -30.34 16.74
N SER A 141 25.57 -29.56 16.77
CA SER A 141 24.36 -29.86 17.52
C SER A 141 23.10 -29.71 16.67
N PRO A 142 22.45 -30.81 16.25
CA PRO A 142 21.22 -30.74 15.45
C PRO A 142 19.99 -30.16 16.18
N SER A 143 20.13 -29.69 17.39
CA SER A 143 19.04 -29.20 18.22
C SER A 143 19.34 -27.92 18.98
N GLY A 144 20.50 -27.35 18.80
CA GLY A 144 20.94 -26.10 19.43
C GLY A 144 21.83 -25.34 18.47
N GLU A 145 21.78 -24.04 18.52
CA GLU A 145 22.62 -23.16 17.72
C GLU A 145 24.08 -23.25 18.17
N ASP A 146 24.98 -23.45 17.22
CA ASP A 146 26.41 -23.48 17.41
C ASP A 146 27.05 -22.11 17.11
N ASN A 147 28.32 -21.94 17.43
CA ASN A 147 29.02 -20.69 17.27
C ASN A 147 30.43 -20.87 16.71
N ILE A 148 30.84 -19.99 15.81
CA ILE A 148 32.24 -19.74 15.53
C ILE A 148 32.75 -18.72 16.57
N ALA A 149 33.69 -19.13 17.40
CA ALA A 149 34.15 -18.33 18.53
C ALA A 149 34.81 -17.02 18.06
N GLU A 150 34.72 -15.98 18.87
CA GLU A 150 35.53 -14.77 18.72
C GLU A 150 37.04 -15.11 18.73
N SER A 151 37.85 -14.29 18.09
CA SER A 151 39.31 -14.47 18.05
C SER A 151 40.04 -13.13 18.03
N ASP A 152 41.01 -13.03 18.92
CA ASP A 152 41.91 -11.88 19.01
C ASP A 152 43.12 -12.07 18.07
N GLY A 153 42.99 -11.58 16.84
CA GLY A 153 44.09 -11.45 15.89
C GLY A 153 44.47 -12.67 15.05
N VAL A 154 43.91 -13.85 15.32
CA VAL A 154 44.18 -15.09 14.54
C VAL A 154 42.90 -15.89 14.45
N GLY A 155 42.43 -16.16 13.27
CA GLY A 155 41.29 -17.04 13.06
C GLY A 155 41.07 -17.35 11.60
N PRO A 156 40.24 -18.36 11.28
CA PRO A 156 39.90 -18.70 9.92
C PRO A 156 39.12 -17.57 9.20
N VAL A 157 38.33 -16.76 9.92
CA VAL A 157 37.65 -15.60 9.36
C VAL A 157 38.47 -14.36 9.55
N THR A 158 38.75 -13.61 8.50
CA THR A 158 39.53 -12.36 8.56
C THR A 158 38.85 -11.27 7.71
N LEU A 159 38.56 -10.12 8.32
CA LEU A 159 38.04 -8.94 7.64
C LEU A 159 39.17 -7.95 7.39
N LYS A 160 39.30 -7.49 6.15
CA LYS A 160 40.35 -6.54 5.71
C LYS A 160 39.73 -5.45 4.85
N ILE A 161 40.38 -4.26 4.91
CA ILE A 161 40.07 -3.17 3.97
C ILE A 161 41.35 -2.81 3.20
N TYR A 162 41.24 -2.59 1.90
CA TYR A 162 42.33 -2.33 0.97
C TYR A 162 42.19 -0.98 0.28
N ARG A 163 43.33 -0.31 0.08
CA ARG A 163 43.46 0.84 -0.82
C ARG A 163 44.68 0.61 -1.71
N GLY A 164 44.46 0.08 -2.90
CA GLY A 164 45.53 -0.36 -3.79
C GLY A 164 46.37 -1.49 -3.18
N ALA A 165 47.60 -1.25 -2.83
CA ALA A 165 48.49 -2.26 -2.21
C ALA A 165 48.52 -2.18 -0.68
N ASP A 166 48.02 -1.12 -0.12
CA ASP A 166 47.93 -0.92 1.33
C ASP A 166 46.68 -1.56 1.90
N TYR A 167 46.73 -2.18 3.07
CA TYR A 167 45.59 -2.77 3.73
C TYR A 167 45.66 -2.65 5.25
N LYS A 168 44.52 -2.77 5.89
CA LYS A 168 44.34 -2.91 7.35
C LYS A 168 43.53 -4.16 7.63
N VAL A 169 43.94 -4.96 8.63
CA VAL A 169 43.10 -6.02 9.19
C VAL A 169 42.18 -5.38 10.20
N LEU A 170 40.87 -5.54 9.98
CA LEU A 170 39.86 -4.91 10.82
C LEU A 170 39.46 -5.82 11.99
N ALA A 171 39.19 -7.10 11.73
CA ALA A 171 38.77 -8.05 12.76
C ALA A 171 39.03 -9.50 12.35
N THR A 172 39.01 -10.42 13.31
CA THR A 172 39.14 -11.88 13.08
C THR A 172 38.21 -12.68 13.96
N ALA A 173 37.81 -13.89 13.49
CA ALA A 173 36.96 -14.84 14.25
C ALA A 173 37.45 -16.28 14.08
N GLY A 174 37.08 -17.16 15.00
CA GLY A 174 37.26 -18.60 14.92
C GLY A 174 38.63 -19.13 15.31
N GLY A 175 39.46 -18.34 15.95
CA GLY A 175 40.79 -18.75 16.41
C GLY A 175 40.75 -19.70 17.61
N THR A 176 41.81 -20.53 17.72
CA THR A 176 41.87 -21.56 18.78
C THR A 176 42.42 -21.05 20.11
N ASN A 177 42.77 -19.78 20.20
CA ASN A 177 43.40 -19.26 21.41
C ASN A 177 43.07 -17.78 21.64
N PRO A 178 41.95 -17.46 22.31
CA PRO A 178 41.68 -16.11 22.78
C PRO A 178 42.73 -15.75 23.86
N SER A 179 43.84 -15.26 23.49
CA SER A 179 44.77 -14.63 24.46
C SER A 179 44.73 -13.14 24.21
N ASP A 180 44.37 -12.39 25.24
CA ASP A 180 44.25 -10.93 25.31
C ASP A 180 45.53 -10.14 24.90
N ALA A 181 46.48 -10.75 24.25
CA ALA A 181 47.76 -10.15 23.89
C ALA A 181 48.10 -10.39 22.41
N ASN A 182 47.82 -9.40 21.58
CA ASN A 182 48.44 -9.30 20.27
C ASN A 182 49.92 -9.46 20.32
N THR A 183 50.46 -10.40 19.53
CA THR A 183 51.91 -10.53 19.38
C THR A 183 52.47 -9.38 18.54
N ALA A 184 53.74 -9.02 18.72
CA ALA A 184 54.41 -8.00 17.92
C ALA A 184 54.41 -8.30 16.40
N ALA A 185 54.23 -9.57 16.01
CA ALA A 185 54.07 -9.99 14.61
C ALA A 185 52.67 -9.70 14.05
N GLN A 186 51.66 -9.78 14.86
CA GLN A 186 50.28 -9.42 14.50
C GLN A 186 50.11 -7.90 14.40
N GLN A 187 50.73 -7.15 15.32
CA GLN A 187 50.80 -5.69 15.26
C GLN A 187 51.56 -5.15 14.02
N SER A 188 52.51 -5.90 13.48
CA SER A 188 53.21 -5.48 12.27
C SER A 188 52.43 -5.74 10.98
N ALA A 189 51.45 -6.60 11.01
CA ALA A 189 50.49 -6.81 9.91
C ALA A 189 49.37 -5.76 9.90
N VAL A 190 49.13 -5.10 11.04
CA VAL A 190 48.14 -4.02 11.18
C VAL A 190 48.83 -2.70 10.83
N SER A 191 48.48 -2.09 9.73
CA SER A 191 49.00 -0.78 9.35
C SER A 191 48.20 0.34 10.07
N GLY A 192 48.41 0.49 11.37
CA GLY A 192 47.73 1.52 12.15
C GLY A 192 48.26 1.67 13.58
N ASP A 193 47.78 2.67 14.32
CA ASP A 193 48.15 2.93 15.70
C ASP A 193 47.40 2.02 16.71
N ASP A 194 46.46 1.20 16.26
CA ASP A 194 45.78 0.23 17.10
C ASP A 194 46.65 -0.96 17.44
N ALA A 195 46.86 -1.15 18.71
CA ALA A 195 47.70 -2.20 19.25
C ALA A 195 46.98 -3.59 19.30
N SER A 196 45.73 -3.64 18.91
CA SER A 196 44.91 -4.85 18.91
C SER A 196 44.13 -4.99 17.60
N ILE A 197 44.00 -6.21 17.10
CA ILE A 197 43.04 -6.54 16.06
C ILE A 197 41.76 -6.89 16.79
N PRO A 198 40.64 -6.20 16.53
CA PRO A 198 39.37 -6.48 17.15
C PRO A 198 38.88 -7.93 16.94
N GLU A 199 38.20 -8.45 17.93
CA GLU A 199 37.49 -9.72 17.83
C GLU A 199 36.25 -9.55 16.98
N LEU A 200 36.01 -10.50 16.06
CA LEU A 200 34.79 -10.61 15.29
C LEU A 200 34.00 -11.79 15.84
N GLY A 201 32.82 -11.53 16.36
CA GLY A 201 31.99 -12.61 16.88
C GLY A 201 31.64 -12.51 18.36
N PRO A 202 31.14 -13.61 18.98
CA PRO A 202 30.97 -14.91 18.30
C PRO A 202 30.03 -14.81 17.11
N MET A 203 30.31 -15.54 16.03
CA MET A 203 29.39 -15.72 14.91
C MET A 203 28.40 -16.80 15.30
N SER A 204 27.15 -16.45 15.44
CA SER A 204 26.09 -17.38 15.88
C SER A 204 25.39 -18.02 14.69
N GLU A 205 25.08 -19.28 14.82
CA GLU A 205 24.29 -20.00 13.84
C GLU A 205 22.87 -19.40 13.76
N ILE A 206 22.35 -19.21 12.54
CA ILE A 206 21.05 -18.57 12.31
C ILE A 206 19.86 -19.53 12.52
N CYS A 207 20.11 -20.82 12.58
CA CYS A 207 19.11 -21.89 12.83
C CYS A 207 19.80 -23.15 13.34
N PRO A 208 19.11 -24.00 14.17
CA PRO A 208 19.73 -25.14 14.90
C PRO A 208 20.22 -26.26 14.02
N ASP A 209 20.56 -26.35 12.91
CA ASP A 209 21.04 -27.47 12.03
C ASP A 209 21.18 -26.97 10.57
N CYS A 210 21.74 -25.77 10.41
CA CYS A 210 21.89 -25.21 9.06
C CYS A 210 23.35 -24.93 8.68
N GLY A 211 24.26 -24.94 9.62
CA GLY A 211 25.70 -24.70 9.37
C GLY A 211 25.97 -23.31 8.79
N VAL A 212 25.10 -22.33 9.02
CA VAL A 212 25.23 -20.94 8.57
C VAL A 212 25.35 -20.02 9.77
N PHE A 213 26.49 -19.36 9.88
CA PHE A 213 26.88 -18.51 11.00
C PHE A 213 26.92 -17.04 10.57
N GLU A 214 26.35 -16.17 11.37
CA GLU A 214 26.29 -14.74 11.07
C GLU A 214 26.85 -13.90 12.21
N VAL A 215 27.44 -12.77 11.83
CA VAL A 215 27.84 -11.70 12.74
C VAL A 215 27.70 -10.36 12.05
N SER A 216 27.31 -9.34 12.79
CA SER A 216 27.38 -7.95 12.36
C SER A 216 28.54 -7.23 13.04
N THR A 217 29.14 -6.26 12.32
CA THR A 217 30.13 -5.36 12.87
C THR A 217 29.99 -3.98 12.25
N THR A 218 30.39 -2.94 12.96
CA THR A 218 30.33 -1.56 12.48
C THR A 218 31.71 -1.08 12.04
N LEU A 219 31.75 -0.29 10.96
CA LEU A 219 32.94 0.36 10.45
C LEU A 219 32.81 1.86 10.59
N ALA A 220 33.70 2.45 11.36
CA ALA A 220 33.81 3.88 11.49
C ALA A 220 34.65 4.50 10.35
N LEU A 221 34.43 5.78 10.08
CA LEU A 221 35.21 6.53 9.08
C LEU A 221 36.71 6.31 9.23
N THR A 222 37.22 6.21 10.46
CA THR A 222 38.66 6.08 10.76
C THR A 222 39.23 4.67 10.61
N ASP A 223 38.44 3.72 10.12
CA ASP A 223 38.89 2.33 9.93
C ASP A 223 39.53 2.04 8.59
N GLY A 224 39.76 3.06 7.79
CA GLY A 224 40.44 2.95 6.51
C GLY A 224 41.89 2.53 6.61
N PRO A 225 42.52 2.08 5.50
CA PRO A 225 43.92 1.70 5.44
C PRO A 225 44.80 2.95 5.53
N ARG A 226 45.89 2.82 6.25
CA ARG A 226 46.84 3.93 6.41
C ARG A 226 47.72 4.10 5.17
N VAL A 227 47.61 5.24 4.51
CA VAL A 227 48.44 5.58 3.37
C VAL A 227 49.58 6.51 3.81
N GLY A 228 50.80 6.06 3.71
CA GLY A 228 52.01 6.86 4.06
C GLY A 228 52.28 6.99 5.55
N SER A 229 53.13 7.99 5.90
CA SER A 229 53.64 8.18 7.28
C SER A 229 52.86 9.25 8.09
N THR A 230 51.79 9.77 7.58
CA THR A 230 50.99 10.81 8.26
C THR A 230 49.82 10.19 9.04
N PRO A 231 49.61 10.50 10.33
CA PRO A 231 48.58 9.92 11.17
C PRO A 231 47.13 10.25 10.74
N THR A 232 46.95 11.21 9.85
CA THR A 232 45.69 11.81 9.49
C THR A 232 45.00 11.20 8.27
N GLN A 233 45.57 10.18 7.63
CA GLN A 233 45.00 9.53 6.45
C GLN A 233 44.61 8.09 6.77
N LYS A 234 43.64 7.95 7.68
CA LYS A 234 43.07 6.67 8.09
C LYS A 234 41.65 6.49 7.58
N ASN A 235 41.04 7.51 6.99
CA ASN A 235 39.63 7.47 6.66
C ASN A 235 39.34 6.45 5.55
N ILE A 236 38.19 5.79 5.65
CA ILE A 236 37.63 5.04 4.54
C ILE A 236 37.25 6.04 3.45
N ASN A 237 37.61 5.75 2.21
CA ASN A 237 37.31 6.63 1.07
C ASN A 237 36.60 5.84 -0.02
N GLN A 238 35.99 6.55 -0.92
CA GLN A 238 35.46 5.97 -2.16
C GLN A 238 36.57 5.17 -2.88
N GLY A 239 36.20 3.98 -3.34
CA GLY A 239 37.11 3.08 -4.04
C GLY A 239 37.96 2.15 -3.12
N ASP A 240 37.82 2.27 -1.80
CA ASP A 240 38.35 1.26 -0.89
C ASP A 240 37.57 -0.05 -1.04
N VAL A 241 38.27 -1.17 -0.84
CA VAL A 241 37.69 -2.51 -1.00
C VAL A 241 37.71 -3.23 0.33
N LEU A 242 36.52 -3.57 0.84
CA LEU A 242 36.34 -4.46 1.96
C LEU A 242 36.43 -5.90 1.46
N THR A 243 37.19 -6.75 2.16
CA THR A 243 37.32 -8.18 1.82
C THR A 243 37.20 -9.00 3.09
N VAL A 244 36.30 -9.96 3.08
CA VAL A 244 36.27 -11.02 4.07
C VAL A 244 36.87 -12.28 3.46
N SER A 245 37.72 -12.95 4.22
CA SER A 245 38.27 -14.25 3.84
C SER A 245 37.98 -15.27 4.93
N TYR A 246 37.65 -16.46 4.49
CA TYR A 246 37.45 -17.64 5.33
C TYR A 246 38.44 -18.74 4.89
N THR A 247 39.33 -19.12 5.80
CA THR A 247 40.24 -20.25 5.59
C THR A 247 39.61 -21.47 6.24
N ASP A 248 39.10 -22.35 5.43
CA ASP A 248 38.43 -23.57 5.87
C ASP A 248 39.42 -24.48 6.61
N PRO A 249 39.14 -24.83 7.89
CA PRO A 249 40.03 -25.70 8.65
C PRO A 249 40.12 -27.14 8.10
N THR A 250 39.07 -27.60 7.39
CA THR A 250 39.05 -28.92 6.76
C THR A 250 38.05 -28.94 5.63
N ASP A 251 38.47 -28.69 4.42
CA ASP A 251 37.58 -28.74 3.24
C ASP A 251 37.14 -30.16 2.86
N ALA A 252 36.26 -30.27 1.88
CA ALA A 252 35.75 -31.56 1.38
C ALA A 252 36.86 -32.51 0.88
N THR A 253 38.07 -32.03 0.66
CA THR A 253 39.23 -32.87 0.26
C THR A 253 40.08 -33.30 1.47
N GLY A 254 39.82 -32.72 2.65
CA GLY A 254 40.56 -32.94 3.86
C GLY A 254 41.80 -32.02 3.99
N GLU A 255 41.90 -31.01 3.14
CA GLU A 255 42.98 -30.00 3.19
C GLU A 255 42.53 -28.78 4.07
N SER A 256 43.50 -28.13 4.68
CA SER A 256 43.28 -26.97 5.58
C SER A 256 43.75 -25.65 4.97
N THR A 257 43.89 -25.57 3.65
CA THR A 257 44.44 -24.43 2.94
C THR A 257 43.46 -23.76 1.98
N TYR A 258 42.25 -24.25 1.89
CA TYR A 258 41.21 -23.64 1.06
C TYR A 258 40.78 -22.29 1.66
N GLU A 259 40.86 -21.24 0.87
CA GLU A 259 40.42 -19.90 1.25
C GLU A 259 39.26 -19.45 0.36
N ALA A 260 38.09 -19.26 0.96
CA ALA A 260 36.96 -18.58 0.33
C ALA A 260 37.08 -17.09 0.61
N THR A 261 36.70 -16.26 -0.35
CA THR A 261 36.74 -14.79 -0.18
C THR A 261 35.50 -14.16 -0.80
N ASP A 262 35.03 -13.11 -0.16
CA ASP A 262 34.06 -12.18 -0.72
C ASP A 262 34.51 -10.75 -0.52
N SER A 263 34.06 -9.82 -1.38
CA SER A 263 34.51 -8.43 -1.33
C SER A 263 33.45 -7.45 -1.81
N ALA A 264 33.41 -6.31 -1.13
CA ALA A 264 32.57 -5.17 -1.46
C ALA A 264 33.40 -3.91 -1.63
N THR A 265 32.88 -2.93 -2.34
CA THR A 265 33.54 -1.63 -2.51
C THR A 265 32.82 -0.55 -1.73
N PHE A 266 33.54 0.41 -1.19
CA PHE A 266 32.98 1.66 -0.71
C PHE A 266 32.79 2.61 -1.89
N ASP A 267 31.57 3.09 -2.11
CA ASP A 267 31.22 3.97 -3.21
C ASP A 267 30.28 5.07 -2.73
N LEU A 268 30.32 6.22 -3.43
CA LEU A 268 29.46 7.36 -3.21
C LEU A 268 28.68 7.64 -4.50
N ARG A 269 27.37 7.88 -4.35
CA ARG A 269 26.44 8.01 -5.47
C ARG A 269 25.64 9.29 -5.31
N THR A 270 25.37 9.94 -6.43
CA THR A 270 24.51 11.13 -6.41
C THR A 270 23.07 10.72 -6.12
N GLY A 271 22.48 11.34 -5.11
CA GLY A 271 21.09 11.15 -4.73
C GLY A 271 20.08 11.68 -5.76
N VAL A 272 18.81 11.40 -5.55
CA VAL A 272 17.70 11.89 -6.39
C VAL A 272 16.57 12.36 -5.49
N LEU A 273 16.05 13.57 -5.74
CA LEU A 273 14.87 14.11 -5.08
C LEU A 273 13.66 14.02 -6.02
N SER A 274 12.54 13.49 -5.54
CA SER A 274 11.30 13.38 -6.30
C SER A 274 10.07 13.57 -5.42
N THR A 275 8.95 13.90 -6.06
CA THR A 275 7.63 13.98 -5.44
C THR A 275 6.64 13.13 -6.23
N ASP A 276 5.53 12.72 -5.60
CA ASP A 276 4.50 11.89 -6.25
C ASP A 276 3.73 12.63 -7.36
N LYS A 277 3.59 13.96 -7.23
CA LYS A 277 2.89 14.83 -8.20
C LYS A 277 3.75 16.06 -8.51
N SER A 278 3.41 16.77 -9.55
CA SER A 278 4.02 18.07 -9.89
C SER A 278 3.12 19.27 -9.58
N VAL A 279 1.85 19.03 -9.25
CA VAL A 279 0.87 20.07 -8.89
C VAL A 279 0.06 19.59 -7.70
N TYR A 280 -0.03 20.42 -6.69
CA TYR A 280 -0.69 20.12 -5.42
C TYR A 280 -1.72 21.17 -5.05
N VAL A 281 -2.77 20.75 -4.40
CA VAL A 281 -3.73 21.65 -3.77
C VAL A 281 -3.14 22.17 -2.46
N ILE A 282 -3.36 23.43 -2.15
CA ILE A 282 -2.95 23.98 -0.84
C ILE A 282 -3.73 23.23 0.25
N GLY A 283 -3.03 22.62 1.19
CA GLY A 283 -3.59 21.78 2.24
C GLY A 283 -3.62 20.28 1.90
N SER A 284 -3.19 19.87 0.68
CA SER A 284 -3.08 18.46 0.34
C SER A 284 -1.72 17.87 0.70
N ASP A 285 -1.66 16.55 0.77
CA ASP A 285 -0.45 15.80 1.02
C ASP A 285 0.53 15.83 -0.14
N VAL A 286 1.82 15.99 0.19
CA VAL A 286 2.96 15.92 -0.71
C VAL A 286 3.89 14.82 -0.24
N ILE A 287 4.06 13.77 -1.03
CA ILE A 287 5.04 12.72 -0.74
C ILE A 287 6.39 13.15 -1.30
N ILE A 288 7.35 13.35 -0.41
CA ILE A 288 8.72 13.68 -0.75
C ILE A 288 9.58 12.42 -0.60
N SER A 289 10.33 12.09 -1.65
CA SER A 289 11.19 10.91 -1.68
C SER A 289 12.62 11.32 -2.07
N ILE A 290 13.57 10.93 -1.24
CA ILE A 290 15.00 10.96 -1.56
C ILE A 290 15.43 9.53 -1.84
N ILE A 291 16.09 9.31 -2.96
CA ILE A 291 16.72 8.04 -3.31
C ILE A 291 18.23 8.28 -3.22
N ASP A 292 18.83 7.81 -2.15
CA ASP A 292 20.25 8.00 -1.90
C ASP A 292 20.79 6.78 -1.12
N ALA A 293 21.56 5.96 -1.82
CA ALA A 293 22.13 4.75 -1.23
C ALA A 293 23.21 5.06 -0.19
N ASP A 294 23.77 6.27 -0.20
CA ASP A 294 24.83 6.66 0.73
C ASP A 294 24.30 6.95 2.14
N LEU A 295 23.00 7.17 2.24
CA LEU A 295 22.30 7.34 3.51
C LEU A 295 21.87 6.00 4.15
N ASN A 296 21.96 4.87 3.43
CA ASN A 296 21.67 3.53 3.95
C ASN A 296 22.93 2.95 4.61
N LEU A 297 23.05 3.12 5.91
CA LEU A 297 24.24 2.71 6.70
C LEU A 297 24.09 1.30 7.31
N ASP A 298 22.89 0.75 7.38
CA ASP A 298 22.62 -0.54 8.00
C ASP A 298 21.52 -1.29 7.23
N THR A 299 21.91 -2.28 6.45
CA THR A 299 20.97 -3.10 5.66
C THR A 299 19.95 -3.89 6.50
N GLY A 300 20.16 -4.01 7.80
CA GLY A 300 19.29 -4.74 8.73
C GLY A 300 18.27 -3.85 9.45
N SER A 301 18.38 -2.52 9.36
CA SER A 301 17.49 -1.58 10.05
C SER A 301 17.14 -0.38 9.16
N THR A 302 16.07 0.33 9.51
CA THR A 302 15.66 1.52 8.77
C THR A 302 16.27 2.77 9.39
N GLU A 303 16.88 3.62 8.58
CA GLU A 303 17.41 4.91 9.00
C GLU A 303 16.34 6.01 8.94
N THR A 304 16.61 7.07 9.70
CA THR A 304 15.80 8.29 9.69
C THR A 304 16.72 9.50 9.80
N TYR A 305 16.56 10.43 8.85
CA TYR A 305 17.31 11.69 8.79
C TYR A 305 16.43 12.89 9.05
N ASN A 306 17.03 14.03 9.40
CA ASN A 306 16.30 15.25 9.65
C ASN A 306 15.74 15.86 8.35
N LEU A 307 14.63 16.57 8.47
CA LEU A 307 13.98 17.32 7.40
C LEU A 307 14.79 18.53 6.92
N ASP A 308 15.79 18.99 7.69
CA ASP A 308 16.74 20.03 7.30
C ASP A 308 17.52 19.71 6.03
N LEU A 309 17.58 18.43 5.61
CA LEU A 309 18.18 18.03 4.35
C LEU A 309 17.44 18.55 3.11
N VAL A 310 16.18 18.97 3.24
CA VAL A 310 15.37 19.45 2.13
C VAL A 310 14.94 20.89 2.37
N ASN A 311 15.26 21.76 1.44
CA ASN A 311 14.81 23.13 1.41
C ASN A 311 13.56 23.30 0.55
N TRP A 312 12.65 24.13 1.03
CA TRP A 312 11.52 24.68 0.31
C TRP A 312 11.84 26.10 -0.13
N SER A 313 11.70 26.41 -1.41
CA SER A 313 11.91 27.77 -1.94
C SER A 313 10.76 28.17 -2.85
N SER A 314 10.02 29.20 -2.47
CA SER A 314 8.91 29.74 -3.21
C SER A 314 8.91 31.27 -3.19
N ASP A 315 7.96 31.92 -3.88
CA ASP A 315 7.80 33.37 -3.82
C ASP A 315 7.40 33.85 -2.42
N ALA A 316 6.78 32.96 -1.61
CA ALA A 316 6.43 33.25 -0.23
C ALA A 316 7.67 33.38 0.66
N ASP A 317 8.56 32.37 0.67
CA ASP A 317 9.86 32.41 1.37
C ASP A 317 10.70 31.16 1.01
N THR A 318 11.95 31.15 1.50
CA THR A 318 12.86 29.99 1.44
C THR A 318 13.15 29.53 2.87
N VAL A 319 12.82 28.27 3.17
CA VAL A 319 13.00 27.64 4.49
C VAL A 319 13.35 26.15 4.31
N ASP A 320 13.93 25.54 5.33
CA ASP A 320 14.03 24.07 5.42
C ASP A 320 12.68 23.47 5.85
N LEU A 321 12.47 22.17 5.62
CA LEU A 321 11.21 21.50 5.97
C LEU A 321 11.01 21.31 7.49
N ASP A 322 12.03 21.50 8.31
CA ASP A 322 11.94 21.53 9.79
C ASP A 322 11.70 22.94 10.35
N HIS A 323 11.41 23.92 9.52
CA HIS A 323 11.28 25.33 9.93
C HIS A 323 10.11 25.55 10.89
N SER A 324 10.41 25.98 12.11
CA SER A 324 9.47 26.09 13.22
C SER A 324 8.30 27.08 13.05
N SER A 325 8.35 27.97 12.06
CA SER A 325 7.28 28.96 11.76
C SER A 325 6.38 28.53 10.61
N THR A 326 6.65 27.40 9.96
CA THR A 326 5.84 26.83 8.88
C THR A 326 5.34 25.47 9.35
N SER A 327 4.04 25.24 9.24
CA SER A 327 3.48 23.92 9.52
C SER A 327 3.49 23.14 8.22
N PHE A 328 4.44 22.22 8.11
CA PHE A 328 4.46 21.21 7.07
C PHE A 328 3.82 19.90 7.54
N ASP A 329 3.55 19.78 8.85
CA ASP A 329 2.97 18.60 9.53
C ASP A 329 3.53 17.24 9.02
N PRO A 330 4.86 17.06 9.04
CA PRO A 330 5.50 15.91 8.44
C PRO A 330 5.14 14.59 9.15
N GLU A 331 4.79 13.57 8.35
CA GLU A 331 4.51 12.22 8.82
C GLU A 331 5.26 11.18 7.95
N PRO A 332 6.28 10.46 8.47
CA PRO A 332 6.89 10.62 9.81
C PRO A 332 7.65 11.95 9.96
N ASN A 333 7.85 12.37 11.20
CA ASN A 333 8.68 13.53 11.50
C ASN A 333 10.16 13.21 11.26
N GLY A 334 10.57 13.27 10.01
CA GLY A 334 11.88 12.93 9.49
C GLY A 334 11.79 12.16 8.17
N LEU A 335 12.86 12.18 7.41
CA LEU A 335 13.06 11.38 6.20
C LEU A 335 13.38 9.95 6.62
N ARG A 336 12.37 9.08 6.61
CA ARG A 336 12.50 7.69 7.04
C ARG A 336 12.66 6.75 5.85
N GLU A 337 13.58 5.82 5.97
CA GLU A 337 13.76 4.77 4.98
C GLU A 337 12.52 3.87 4.87
N THR A 338 12.14 3.49 3.66
CA THR A 338 10.95 2.69 3.37
C THR A 338 11.11 1.20 3.70
N GLY A 339 12.32 0.75 3.93
CA GLY A 339 12.67 -0.61 4.34
C GLY A 339 14.15 -0.67 4.69
N GLY A 340 14.61 -1.70 5.40
CA GLY A 340 15.97 -1.77 5.95
C GLY A 340 17.13 -1.82 4.94
N ASN A 341 16.87 -1.88 3.64
CA ASN A 341 17.94 -1.88 2.61
C ASN A 341 17.39 -1.35 1.28
N THR A 342 16.78 -0.19 1.30
CA THR A 342 16.19 0.41 0.10
C THR A 342 16.94 1.63 -0.39
N GLY A 343 17.62 2.36 0.50
CA GLY A 343 18.18 3.68 0.20
C GLY A 343 17.12 4.69 -0.28
N VAL A 344 15.84 4.46 0.04
CA VAL A 344 14.71 5.32 -0.32
C VAL A 344 14.10 5.89 0.93
N PHE A 345 14.23 7.19 1.12
CA PHE A 345 13.78 7.92 2.30
C PHE A 345 12.56 8.76 1.97
N GLN A 346 11.52 8.66 2.75
CA GLN A 346 10.25 9.34 2.50
C GLN A 346 9.73 10.07 3.72
N THR A 347 9.04 11.18 3.46
CA THR A 347 8.12 11.82 4.38
C THR A 347 6.92 12.34 3.60
N VAL A 348 5.80 12.50 4.26
CA VAL A 348 4.61 13.16 3.74
C VAL A 348 4.48 14.48 4.47
N ILE A 349 4.34 15.59 3.74
CA ILE A 349 4.09 16.91 4.30
C ILE A 349 2.75 17.43 3.80
N GLU A 350 2.10 18.31 4.57
CA GLU A 350 0.98 19.10 4.08
C GLU A 350 1.52 20.29 3.25
N PHE A 351 1.00 20.50 2.02
CA PHE A 351 1.34 21.67 1.21
C PHE A 351 0.87 22.93 1.93
N PRO A 352 1.77 23.80 2.42
CA PRO A 352 1.39 24.86 3.36
C PRO A 352 0.60 25.99 2.71
N ALA A 353 -0.39 26.52 3.40
CA ALA A 353 -1.10 27.73 2.99
C ALA A 353 -0.25 29.02 3.19
N SER A 354 0.78 28.94 4.00
CA SER A 354 1.72 30.04 4.22
C SER A 354 3.10 29.50 4.64
N VAL A 355 4.15 30.17 4.18
CA VAL A 355 5.53 29.87 4.54
C VAL A 355 6.09 31.07 5.30
N ASN A 356 6.60 30.83 6.53
CA ASN A 356 7.14 31.85 7.43
C ASN A 356 6.21 33.10 7.57
N GLY A 357 4.87 32.84 7.56
CA GLY A 357 3.83 33.89 7.70
C GLY A 357 3.47 34.62 6.42
N THR A 358 4.07 34.27 5.27
CA THR A 358 3.69 34.78 3.94
C THR A 358 2.79 33.76 3.25
N THR A 359 1.64 34.20 2.74
CA THR A 359 0.66 33.33 2.05
C THR A 359 1.26 32.80 0.74
N VAL A 360 1.02 31.52 0.47
CA VAL A 360 1.34 30.89 -0.81
C VAL A 360 0.21 31.15 -1.79
N ASP A 361 0.53 31.69 -2.95
CA ASP A 361 -0.44 31.99 -4.01
C ASP A 361 -0.80 30.76 -4.84
N ARG A 362 -2.00 30.75 -5.45
CA ARG A 362 -2.40 29.72 -6.41
C ARG A 362 -1.57 29.83 -7.69
N GLY A 363 -1.04 28.71 -8.17
CA GLY A 363 -0.16 28.66 -9.33
C GLY A 363 1.29 29.04 -9.03
N GLU A 364 1.63 29.18 -7.75
CA GLU A 364 2.99 29.50 -7.32
C GLU A 364 3.94 28.33 -7.58
N LYS A 365 5.14 28.68 -8.03
CA LYS A 365 6.23 27.72 -8.22
C LYS A 365 6.95 27.48 -6.91
N VAL A 366 7.21 26.23 -6.59
CA VAL A 366 8.04 25.82 -5.46
C VAL A 366 9.20 25.00 -5.97
N ASP A 367 10.41 25.39 -5.63
CA ASP A 367 11.61 24.62 -5.81
C ASP A 367 11.90 23.86 -4.51
N LEU A 368 11.88 22.53 -4.56
CA LEU A 368 12.38 21.66 -3.51
C LEU A 368 13.81 21.29 -3.83
N GLU A 369 14.71 21.37 -2.85
CA GLU A 369 16.13 21.20 -3.05
C GLU A 369 16.71 20.32 -1.94
N TYR A 370 17.35 19.20 -2.34
CA TYR A 370 18.12 18.32 -1.49
C TYR A 370 19.60 18.61 -1.69
N THR A 371 20.34 18.85 -0.61
CA THR A 371 21.77 18.96 -0.66
C THR A 371 22.40 17.60 -0.41
N ASP A 372 22.96 17.03 -1.47
CA ASP A 372 23.77 15.82 -1.41
C ASP A 372 25.19 16.20 -0.97
N TYR A 373 25.60 15.68 0.17
CA TYR A 373 26.90 15.95 0.77
C TYR A 373 28.00 14.97 0.36
N ALA A 374 27.65 13.98 -0.44
CA ALA A 374 28.57 12.94 -0.89
C ALA A 374 28.27 12.50 -2.34
N PRO A 375 28.17 13.42 -3.30
CA PRO A 375 27.83 13.08 -4.67
C PRO A 375 28.89 12.19 -5.31
N SER A 376 28.50 11.49 -6.37
CA SER A 376 29.38 10.61 -7.12
C SER A 376 30.69 11.34 -7.56
N GLY A 377 31.82 10.82 -7.14
CA GLY A 377 33.15 11.40 -7.40
C GLY A 377 33.76 12.14 -6.22
N ALA A 378 33.00 12.42 -5.18
CA ALA A 378 33.58 12.82 -3.89
C ALA A 378 34.39 11.68 -3.29
N ALA A 379 35.40 11.99 -2.49
CA ALA A 379 36.19 10.95 -1.82
C ALA A 379 35.58 10.53 -0.48
N PHE A 380 34.88 11.46 0.17
CA PHE A 380 34.20 11.28 1.46
C PHE A 380 33.11 12.38 1.61
N TYR A 381 32.26 12.28 2.63
CA TYR A 381 31.23 13.28 2.92
C TYR A 381 31.82 14.70 3.07
N ASN A 382 31.17 15.68 2.42
CA ASN A 382 31.61 17.08 2.33
C ASN A 382 32.94 17.34 1.59
N ASP A 383 33.54 16.38 0.89
CA ASP A 383 34.61 16.64 -0.06
C ASP A 383 34.12 17.50 -1.23
N ASP A 384 32.90 17.18 -1.69
CA ASP A 384 32.11 17.96 -2.66
C ASP A 384 30.65 17.89 -2.28
N THR A 385 29.81 18.83 -2.77
CA THR A 385 28.38 18.85 -2.52
C THR A 385 27.63 19.14 -3.80
N GLU A 386 26.50 18.49 -4.02
CA GLU A 386 25.62 18.73 -5.16
C GLU A 386 24.20 19.08 -4.68
N SER A 387 23.63 20.14 -5.27
CA SER A 387 22.25 20.52 -5.03
C SER A 387 21.36 19.86 -6.06
N ILE A 388 20.40 19.07 -5.58
CA ILE A 388 19.48 18.28 -6.40
C ILE A 388 18.08 18.80 -6.17
N GLY A 389 17.43 19.29 -7.23
CA GLY A 389 16.14 19.96 -7.12
C GLY A 389 15.03 19.28 -7.90
N THR A 390 13.80 19.44 -7.41
CA THR A 390 12.57 19.17 -8.15
C THR A 390 11.62 20.35 -8.02
N VAL A 391 10.74 20.52 -9.02
CA VAL A 391 9.82 21.65 -9.07
C VAL A 391 8.40 21.15 -8.94
N ILE A 392 7.67 21.76 -8.00
CA ILE A 392 6.23 21.54 -7.85
C ILE A 392 5.48 22.88 -7.94
N TYR A 393 4.19 22.84 -8.10
CA TYR A 393 3.34 24.03 -8.18
C TYR A 393 2.12 23.88 -7.28
N SER A 394 1.68 24.98 -6.67
CA SER A 394 0.34 25.04 -6.12
C SER A 394 -0.69 25.02 -7.24
N SER A 395 -1.82 24.34 -7.04
CA SER A 395 -2.85 24.22 -8.07
C SER A 395 -3.61 25.53 -8.28
N ASN A 396 -4.13 25.71 -9.49
CA ASN A 396 -4.97 26.85 -9.85
C ASN A 396 -6.00 26.40 -10.90
N PHE A 397 -6.80 25.39 -10.56
CA PHE A 397 -7.86 24.88 -11.42
C PHE A 397 -9.20 25.49 -11.03
N GLY A 398 -10.09 25.67 -12.03
CA GLY A 398 -11.47 26.01 -11.79
C GLY A 398 -12.31 24.78 -11.52
N ALA A 399 -13.54 25.00 -11.03
CA ALA A 399 -14.52 23.94 -10.89
C ALA A 399 -15.53 23.95 -12.05
N THR A 400 -16.16 22.80 -12.33
CA THR A 400 -17.31 22.66 -13.23
C THR A 400 -18.42 21.85 -12.57
N ILE A 401 -19.68 22.17 -12.93
CA ILE A 401 -20.87 21.42 -12.49
C ILE A 401 -21.59 20.84 -13.68
N GLU A 402 -21.91 19.56 -13.60
CA GLU A 402 -22.75 18.87 -14.58
C GLU A 402 -23.92 18.19 -13.87
N LEU A 403 -25.11 18.33 -14.48
CA LEU A 403 -26.29 17.58 -14.12
C LEU A 403 -26.51 16.50 -15.17
N ASP A 404 -26.95 15.32 -14.77
CA ASP A 404 -27.16 14.18 -15.69
C ASP A 404 -28.18 14.46 -16.77
N GLN A 405 -29.17 15.34 -16.48
CA GLN A 405 -30.17 15.75 -17.44
C GLN A 405 -30.26 17.28 -17.59
N LYS A 406 -30.86 17.75 -18.66
CA LYS A 406 -31.15 19.18 -18.90
C LYS A 406 -32.61 19.55 -18.61
N VAL A 407 -33.47 18.55 -18.57
CA VAL A 407 -34.90 18.67 -18.24
C VAL A 407 -35.25 17.48 -17.38
N TYR A 408 -35.88 17.73 -16.26
CA TYR A 408 -36.37 16.74 -15.30
C TYR A 408 -37.91 16.83 -15.23
N SER A 409 -38.55 15.73 -14.90
CA SER A 409 -39.90 15.73 -14.38
C SER A 409 -39.92 16.26 -12.94
N TRP A 410 -41.09 16.49 -12.41
CA TRP A 410 -41.30 17.13 -11.12
C TRP A 410 -41.00 16.27 -9.90
N ALA A 411 -40.79 14.96 -10.10
CA ALA A 411 -40.57 13.99 -9.01
C ALA A 411 -39.31 13.14 -9.21
N GLU A 412 -38.48 13.45 -10.18
CA GLU A 412 -37.27 12.71 -10.49
C GLU A 412 -36.13 12.95 -9.52
N ARG A 413 -35.14 12.06 -9.59
CA ARG A 413 -33.87 12.21 -8.91
C ARG A 413 -32.87 12.94 -9.82
N VAL A 414 -32.20 13.93 -9.26
CA VAL A 414 -31.19 14.74 -9.95
C VAL A 414 -29.81 14.31 -9.47
N PHE A 415 -28.98 13.89 -10.40
CA PHE A 415 -27.58 13.53 -10.13
C PHE A 415 -26.66 14.69 -10.46
N ILE A 416 -25.79 15.02 -9.50
CA ILE A 416 -24.91 16.20 -9.55
C ILE A 416 -23.49 15.71 -9.56
N THR A 417 -22.72 16.12 -10.56
CA THR A 417 -21.27 15.88 -10.64
C THR A 417 -20.54 17.22 -10.64
N VAL A 418 -19.57 17.34 -9.76
CA VAL A 418 -18.68 18.50 -9.70
C VAL A 418 -17.25 18.03 -9.92
N THR A 419 -16.58 18.62 -10.91
CA THR A 419 -15.14 18.41 -11.10
C THR A 419 -14.44 19.64 -10.51
N ALA A 420 -13.70 19.41 -9.42
CA ALA A 420 -13.01 20.46 -8.67
C ALA A 420 -11.65 19.95 -8.17
N PRO A 421 -10.62 19.87 -9.04
CA PRO A 421 -9.33 19.26 -8.70
C PRO A 421 -8.64 19.92 -7.51
N ASP A 422 -8.85 21.22 -7.28
CA ASP A 422 -8.28 21.95 -6.16
C ASP A 422 -8.88 21.58 -4.77
N HIS A 423 -9.85 20.67 -4.75
CA HIS A 423 -10.50 20.16 -3.55
C HIS A 423 -10.22 18.67 -3.30
N ASN A 424 -9.38 18.06 -4.12
CA ASN A 424 -8.78 16.76 -3.85
C ASN A 424 -7.57 16.98 -2.93
N MET A 425 -7.82 16.96 -1.62
CA MET A 425 -6.84 17.35 -0.62
C MET A 425 -6.05 16.18 -0.07
N ASP A 426 -6.67 15.00 -0.03
CA ASP A 426 -6.02 13.77 0.47
C ASP A 426 -6.07 12.68 -0.61
N SER A 427 -4.92 12.32 -1.14
CA SER A 427 -4.79 11.27 -2.15
C SER A 427 -5.05 9.84 -1.64
N ALA A 428 -5.21 9.66 -0.34
CA ALA A 428 -5.43 8.36 0.30
C ALA A 428 -6.86 8.19 0.84
N LEU A 429 -7.63 9.28 0.98
CA LEU A 429 -9.00 9.29 1.49
C LEU A 429 -9.96 9.88 0.44
N VAL A 430 -11.24 9.70 0.68
CA VAL A 430 -12.29 10.30 -0.14
C VAL A 430 -12.63 11.66 0.44
N ASP A 431 -12.44 12.71 -0.36
CA ASP A 431 -12.70 14.07 0.05
C ASP A 431 -14.18 14.46 -0.04
N GLU A 432 -14.55 15.53 0.65
CA GLU A 432 -15.90 16.09 0.71
C GLU A 432 -15.88 17.57 0.36
N ILE A 433 -16.87 18.05 -0.42
CA ILE A 433 -17.06 19.46 -0.75
C ILE A 433 -18.46 19.97 -0.40
N GLY A 434 -18.60 21.27 -0.30
CA GLY A 434 -19.89 21.96 -0.24
C GLY A 434 -20.56 21.99 1.14
N ASN A 435 -20.01 21.31 2.13
CA ASN A 435 -20.54 21.20 3.50
C ASN A 435 -20.07 22.30 4.46
N THR A 436 -19.22 23.21 3.99
CA THR A 436 -18.71 24.33 4.79
C THR A 436 -19.38 25.66 4.45
N THR A 437 -19.22 26.65 5.30
CA THR A 437 -19.72 28.01 5.05
C THR A 437 -18.75 28.86 4.24
N SER A 438 -17.49 28.44 4.12
CA SER A 438 -16.46 29.07 3.28
C SER A 438 -16.66 28.69 1.81
N ASP A 439 -16.94 27.42 1.56
CA ASP A 439 -17.07 26.85 0.21
C ASP A 439 -18.42 26.12 0.08
N PRO A 440 -19.54 26.89 0.16
CA PRO A 440 -20.86 26.28 0.25
C PRO A 440 -21.35 25.79 -1.10
N MET A 441 -21.92 24.60 -1.11
CA MET A 441 -22.80 24.16 -2.18
C MET A 441 -24.24 24.50 -1.88
N THR A 442 -24.89 25.13 -2.84
CA THR A 442 -26.31 25.46 -2.75
C THR A 442 -27.05 24.80 -3.90
N ILE A 443 -28.12 24.08 -3.56
CA ILE A 443 -29.05 23.50 -4.52
C ILE A 443 -30.42 24.13 -4.29
N ALA A 444 -31.04 24.67 -5.31
CA ALA A 444 -32.27 25.41 -5.16
C ALA A 444 -33.23 25.22 -6.32
N THR A 445 -34.49 25.07 -5.98
CA THR A 445 -35.67 25.31 -6.84
C THR A 445 -36.30 26.65 -6.45
N ARG A 446 -37.43 27.03 -7.08
CA ARG A 446 -38.15 28.24 -6.71
C ARG A 446 -38.65 28.23 -5.25
N ASP A 447 -39.01 27.05 -4.74
CA ASP A 447 -39.64 26.91 -3.43
C ASP A 447 -38.66 26.47 -2.33
N THR A 448 -37.64 25.73 -2.67
CA THR A 448 -36.74 25.12 -1.71
C THR A 448 -35.28 25.47 -1.99
N LYS A 449 -34.53 25.70 -0.92
CA LYS A 449 -33.08 25.93 -1.00
C LYS A 449 -32.38 25.08 0.04
N LEU A 450 -31.47 24.22 -0.40
CA LEU A 450 -30.48 23.52 0.42
C LEU A 450 -29.19 24.31 0.39
N THR A 451 -28.61 24.59 1.55
CA THR A 451 -27.32 25.27 1.69
C THR A 451 -26.36 24.36 2.40
N THR A 452 -25.09 24.49 2.10
CA THR A 452 -24.04 23.59 2.63
C THR A 452 -24.33 22.10 2.38
N TYR A 453 -24.74 21.81 1.14
CA TYR A 453 -25.04 20.44 0.73
C TYR A 453 -23.74 19.71 0.37
N LYS A 454 -23.46 18.61 1.05
CA LYS A 454 -22.25 17.82 0.87
C LYS A 454 -22.28 17.00 -0.41
N LEU A 455 -21.20 17.00 -1.17
CA LEU A 455 -20.88 15.98 -2.17
C LEU A 455 -19.64 15.22 -1.72
N MET A 456 -19.53 13.96 -2.13
CA MET A 456 -18.39 13.10 -1.86
C MET A 456 -17.63 12.77 -3.13
N GLU A 457 -16.34 12.65 -3.01
CA GLU A 457 -15.48 12.23 -4.11
C GLU A 457 -15.83 10.82 -4.59
N THR A 458 -15.76 10.57 -5.89
CA THR A 458 -16.13 9.28 -6.51
C THR A 458 -15.12 8.15 -6.26
N GLY A 459 -13.95 8.48 -5.79
CA GLY A 459 -12.87 7.58 -5.40
C GLY A 459 -11.77 8.38 -4.75
N ILE A 460 -10.78 7.76 -4.19
CA ILE A 460 -9.58 8.43 -3.70
C ILE A 460 -8.85 9.11 -4.88
N ASP A 461 -8.39 10.32 -4.73
CA ASP A 461 -7.53 11.04 -5.70
C ASP A 461 -8.16 11.25 -7.10
N THR A 462 -9.46 11.56 -7.19
CA THR A 462 -10.15 11.81 -8.46
C THR A 462 -10.44 13.29 -8.73
N GLY A 463 -10.64 14.08 -7.70
CA GLY A 463 -11.11 15.47 -7.83
C GLY A 463 -12.50 15.59 -8.47
N ILE A 464 -13.29 14.49 -8.49
CA ILE A 464 -14.65 14.42 -9.04
C ILE A 464 -15.60 14.06 -7.92
N PHE A 465 -16.52 14.96 -7.63
CA PHE A 465 -17.46 14.86 -6.51
C PHE A 465 -18.87 14.58 -7.01
N TYR A 466 -19.57 13.74 -6.30
CA TYR A 466 -20.90 13.27 -6.65
C TYR A 466 -21.88 13.44 -5.49
N GLY A 467 -23.11 13.75 -5.85
CA GLY A 467 -24.25 13.74 -4.95
C GLY A 467 -25.57 13.74 -5.70
N GLU A 468 -26.67 13.54 -4.98
CA GLU A 468 -27.99 13.46 -5.55
C GLU A 468 -29.03 14.15 -4.68
N VAL A 469 -30.08 14.65 -5.31
CA VAL A 469 -31.27 15.18 -4.65
C VAL A 469 -32.51 14.63 -5.35
N SER A 470 -33.57 14.37 -4.57
CA SER A 470 -34.88 14.00 -5.11
C SER A 470 -35.76 15.25 -5.21
N LEU A 471 -36.42 15.39 -6.33
CA LEU A 471 -37.50 16.34 -6.49
C LEU A 471 -38.77 15.76 -5.91
N GLU A 472 -39.56 16.53 -5.19
CA GLU A 472 -40.93 16.24 -4.82
C GLU A 472 -41.84 17.28 -5.46
N GLY A 473 -42.89 16.81 -6.10
CA GLY A 473 -43.87 17.69 -6.73
C GLY A 473 -44.66 18.53 -5.74
N PHE A 474 -45.55 19.29 -6.25
CA PHE A 474 -46.53 20.06 -5.46
C PHE A 474 -47.88 19.32 -5.38
N ALA A 475 -48.81 19.80 -4.56
CA ALA A 475 -50.13 19.23 -4.44
C ALA A 475 -50.89 19.36 -5.76
N HIS A 476 -51.15 18.24 -6.42
CA HIS A 476 -51.80 18.13 -7.70
C HIS A 476 -52.48 16.76 -7.83
N ASP A 477 -53.67 16.73 -8.45
CA ASP A 477 -54.40 15.52 -8.78
C ASP A 477 -53.81 14.98 -10.11
N SER A 478 -52.87 14.08 -10.03
CA SER A 478 -52.15 13.58 -11.20
C SER A 478 -52.76 12.32 -11.81
N ASP A 479 -53.59 11.58 -11.07
CA ASP A 479 -54.34 10.41 -11.56
C ASP A 479 -55.82 10.65 -11.85
N GLY A 480 -56.30 11.89 -11.63
CA GLY A 480 -57.66 12.29 -11.98
C GLY A 480 -58.78 11.81 -11.02
N ASP A 481 -58.39 11.33 -9.82
CA ASP A 481 -59.41 10.79 -8.88
C ASP A 481 -60.13 11.89 -8.07
N SER A 482 -59.87 13.14 -8.35
CA SER A 482 -60.42 14.35 -7.70
C SER A 482 -59.94 14.60 -6.27
N THR A 483 -58.86 13.96 -5.86
CA THR A 483 -58.17 14.24 -4.59
C THR A 483 -56.72 14.60 -4.84
N THR A 484 -56.09 15.29 -3.92
CA THR A 484 -54.66 15.66 -4.01
C THR A 484 -53.96 15.17 -2.76
N GLY A 485 -52.90 14.41 -2.92
CA GLY A 485 -52.07 13.95 -1.80
C GLY A 485 -52.78 12.94 -0.91
N ASP A 486 -53.48 12.02 -1.50
CA ASP A 486 -54.19 10.98 -0.80
C ASP A 486 -53.28 9.80 -0.33
N SER A 487 -53.88 8.87 0.42
CA SER A 487 -53.18 7.72 0.94
C SER A 487 -52.93 6.59 -0.09
N SER A 488 -53.47 6.72 -1.30
CA SER A 488 -53.26 5.77 -2.40
C SER A 488 -51.88 5.93 -3.08
N GLY A 489 -51.23 7.08 -2.87
CA GLY A 489 -49.86 7.31 -3.28
C GLY A 489 -49.68 7.80 -4.70
N ASN A 490 -50.81 8.12 -5.38
CA ASN A 490 -50.78 8.56 -6.78
C ASN A 490 -50.69 10.08 -6.95
N ASP A 491 -50.79 10.82 -5.86
CA ASP A 491 -50.61 12.26 -5.83
C ASP A 491 -49.40 12.70 -5.03
N ARG A 492 -48.68 13.66 -5.54
CA ARG A 492 -47.51 14.20 -4.85
C ARG A 492 -47.83 15.52 -4.13
N THR A 493 -47.39 15.54 -2.89
CA THR A 493 -47.34 16.79 -2.09
C THR A 493 -45.96 16.87 -1.44
N CYS A 494 -45.24 17.88 -1.71
CA CYS A 494 -43.91 18.08 -1.06
C CYS A 494 -44.09 18.24 0.46
N THR A 495 -43.86 17.16 1.20
CA THR A 495 -44.03 17.11 2.66
C THR A 495 -42.71 17.17 3.43
N ALA A 496 -41.63 16.71 2.82
CA ALA A 496 -40.30 16.66 3.42
C ALA A 496 -39.31 17.38 2.53
N LYS A 497 -38.74 18.49 2.98
CA LYS A 497 -37.70 19.23 2.30
C LYS A 497 -36.52 19.41 3.22
N GLY A 498 -35.34 19.28 2.66
CA GLY A 498 -34.09 19.37 3.43
C GLY A 498 -33.12 18.28 3.04
N GLY A 499 -32.06 18.16 3.81
CA GLY A 499 -30.98 17.20 3.60
C GLY A 499 -29.61 17.88 3.63
N SER A 500 -28.58 17.10 3.93
CA SER A 500 -27.19 17.58 4.06
C SER A 500 -26.23 16.91 3.09
N GLY A 501 -26.72 15.98 2.21
CA GLY A 501 -25.90 15.28 1.22
C GLY A 501 -25.11 14.06 1.78
N PRO A 502 -24.45 13.30 0.94
CA PRO A 502 -24.48 13.40 -0.52
C PRO A 502 -25.74 12.83 -1.14
N THR A 503 -26.53 12.07 -0.36
CA THR A 503 -27.82 11.49 -0.73
C THR A 503 -28.91 11.95 0.24
N GLY A 504 -30.18 11.73 -0.10
CA GLY A 504 -31.31 12.03 0.78
C GLY A 504 -31.65 13.52 0.89
N GLY A 505 -31.16 14.35 -0.03
CA GLY A 505 -31.67 15.72 -0.20
C GLY A 505 -33.01 15.74 -0.90
N THR A 506 -33.96 16.54 -0.38
CA THR A 506 -35.29 16.69 -0.98
C THR A 506 -35.58 18.16 -1.28
N LEU A 507 -36.02 18.43 -2.49
CA LEU A 507 -36.44 19.74 -3.01
C LEU A 507 -37.88 19.71 -3.50
N CYS A 508 -38.63 20.75 -3.18
CA CYS A 508 -39.95 20.91 -3.76
C CYS A 508 -39.86 21.56 -5.14
N ALA A 509 -40.48 20.94 -6.14
CA ALA A 509 -40.63 21.47 -7.47
C ALA A 509 -41.98 22.19 -7.63
N GLN A 510 -42.03 23.21 -8.45
CA GLN A 510 -43.26 23.91 -8.87
C GLN A 510 -43.46 23.70 -10.37
N ASP A 511 -44.65 24.01 -10.86
CA ASP A 511 -44.91 24.00 -12.30
C ASP A 511 -43.98 24.99 -13.02
N GLU A 512 -43.39 24.53 -14.15
CA GLU A 512 -42.45 25.29 -14.95
C GLU A 512 -41.30 25.91 -14.11
N ASP A 513 -40.70 25.10 -13.27
CA ASP A 513 -39.63 25.49 -12.38
C ASP A 513 -38.25 25.16 -13.00
N GLY A 514 -37.21 25.33 -12.25
CA GLY A 514 -35.84 24.94 -12.59
C GLY A 514 -35.06 24.63 -11.33
N ILE A 515 -34.12 23.74 -11.50
CA ILE A 515 -33.13 23.46 -10.47
C ILE A 515 -31.83 24.20 -10.80
N THR A 516 -31.24 24.84 -9.80
CA THR A 516 -29.96 25.50 -9.87
C THR A 516 -29.04 24.94 -8.80
N VAL A 517 -27.87 24.52 -9.22
CA VAL A 517 -26.77 24.06 -8.35
C VAL A 517 -25.65 25.08 -8.46
N SER A 518 -25.20 25.63 -7.35
CA SER A 518 -24.08 26.57 -7.30
C SER A 518 -23.08 26.13 -6.26
N TYR A 519 -21.80 26.20 -6.63
CA TYR A 519 -20.69 25.86 -5.77
C TYR A 519 -19.67 27.01 -5.75
N GLU A 520 -19.41 27.54 -4.58
CA GLU A 520 -18.34 28.51 -4.36
C GLU A 520 -17.05 27.75 -4.07
N TYR A 521 -16.21 27.59 -5.10
CA TYR A 521 -14.99 26.76 -5.03
C TYR A 521 -13.76 27.54 -4.57
N THR A 522 -13.88 28.87 -4.47
CA THR A 522 -12.89 29.76 -3.87
C THR A 522 -13.55 31.08 -3.56
N ASP A 523 -12.98 31.86 -2.68
CA ASP A 523 -13.53 33.14 -2.24
C ASP A 523 -13.93 34.05 -3.43
N GLY A 524 -15.20 34.34 -3.53
CA GLY A 524 -15.79 35.17 -4.60
C GLY A 524 -15.89 34.49 -5.98
N SER A 525 -15.58 33.21 -6.13
CA SER A 525 -15.69 32.46 -7.40
C SER A 525 -16.68 31.32 -7.30
N THR A 526 -17.74 31.40 -8.08
CA THR A 526 -18.85 30.44 -8.06
C THR A 526 -19.09 29.83 -9.43
N VAL A 527 -19.22 28.51 -9.51
CA VAL A 527 -19.69 27.80 -10.68
C VAL A 527 -21.17 27.43 -10.51
N ILE A 528 -21.92 27.44 -11.60
CA ILE A 528 -23.36 27.21 -11.61
C ILE A 528 -23.74 26.19 -12.68
N GLY A 529 -24.50 25.16 -12.27
CA GLY A 529 -25.21 24.24 -13.14
C GLY A 529 -26.73 24.45 -12.99
N SER A 530 -27.50 24.25 -14.07
CA SER A 530 -28.94 24.38 -14.03
C SER A 530 -29.63 23.46 -15.04
N ALA A 531 -30.86 23.07 -14.71
CA ALA A 531 -31.74 22.33 -15.57
C ALA A 531 -33.18 22.82 -15.38
N LEU A 532 -34.04 22.50 -16.32
CA LEU A 532 -35.47 22.81 -16.26
C LEU A 532 -36.24 21.69 -15.58
N ILE A 533 -37.32 22.02 -14.91
CA ILE A 533 -38.29 21.07 -14.39
C ILE A 533 -39.60 21.32 -15.16
N ARG A 534 -40.05 20.33 -15.89
CA ARG A 534 -41.24 20.44 -16.74
C ARG A 534 -42.02 19.15 -16.77
N TRP A 535 -43.32 19.28 -16.97
CA TRP A 535 -44.17 18.18 -17.32
C TRP A 535 -44.03 17.79 -18.80
N ASN A 536 -44.41 16.58 -19.14
CA ASN A 536 -44.41 16.02 -20.47
C ASN A 536 -45.83 15.72 -20.91
N ILE A 537 -46.04 15.27 -22.14
CA ILE A 537 -47.33 14.71 -22.58
C ILE A 537 -47.17 13.20 -22.63
N GLY A 538 -48.03 12.48 -21.95
CA GLY A 538 -48.01 11.05 -21.90
C GLY A 538 -48.38 10.41 -23.24
N GLU A 539 -47.96 9.16 -23.44
CA GLU A 539 -48.27 8.34 -24.62
C GLU A 539 -48.89 7.03 -24.20
N ALA A 540 -49.95 6.58 -24.90
CA ALA A 540 -50.62 5.30 -24.65
C ALA A 540 -50.52 4.42 -25.90
N GLU A 541 -50.04 3.21 -25.79
CA GLU A 541 -49.93 2.28 -26.90
C GLU A 541 -50.22 0.82 -26.50
N TRP A 542 -50.62 0.04 -27.48
CA TRP A 542 -50.57 -1.42 -27.43
C TRP A 542 -49.22 -1.86 -28.01
N LEU A 543 -48.52 -2.80 -27.39
CA LEU A 543 -47.21 -3.25 -27.88
C LEU A 543 -47.29 -3.93 -29.25
N ASP A 544 -48.42 -4.56 -29.56
CA ASP A 544 -48.67 -5.11 -30.89
C ASP A 544 -49.94 -4.45 -31.50
N SER A 545 -49.94 -4.28 -32.82
CA SER A 545 -51.06 -3.69 -33.54
C SER A 545 -52.29 -4.63 -33.70
N SER A 546 -52.10 -5.93 -33.38
CA SER A 546 -53.19 -6.91 -33.46
C SER A 546 -52.97 -8.08 -32.50
N TYR A 547 -54.07 -8.60 -31.97
CA TYR A 547 -54.11 -9.74 -31.00
C TYR A 547 -55.18 -10.74 -31.38
N SER A 548 -54.99 -11.99 -30.99
CA SER A 548 -56.04 -13.03 -31.16
C SER A 548 -57.07 -12.98 -30.03
N ALA A 549 -58.33 -13.26 -30.34
CA ALA A 549 -59.46 -13.16 -29.41
C ALA A 549 -59.41 -14.10 -28.17
N GLY A 550 -58.43 -14.87 -27.96
CA GLY A 550 -58.20 -15.69 -26.77
C GLY A 550 -56.81 -15.57 -26.21
N SER A 551 -56.06 -14.55 -26.66
CA SER A 551 -54.70 -14.26 -26.18
C SER A 551 -54.68 -13.18 -25.10
N SER A 552 -53.52 -12.67 -24.80
CA SER A 552 -53.31 -11.47 -24.00
C SER A 552 -52.61 -10.38 -24.81
N GLY A 553 -52.87 -9.12 -24.47
CA GLY A 553 -52.18 -7.95 -24.99
C GLY A 553 -51.53 -7.18 -23.85
N THR A 554 -50.45 -6.51 -24.14
CA THR A 554 -49.80 -5.61 -23.19
C THR A 554 -49.99 -4.18 -23.66
N ILE A 555 -50.40 -3.35 -22.71
CA ILE A 555 -50.51 -1.90 -22.85
C ILE A 555 -49.27 -1.29 -22.25
N ARG A 556 -48.76 -0.23 -22.89
CA ARG A 556 -47.69 0.61 -22.35
C ARG A 556 -48.15 2.06 -22.31
N ILE A 557 -47.98 2.67 -21.16
CA ILE A 557 -48.08 4.12 -20.99
C ILE A 557 -46.64 4.63 -20.76
N THR A 558 -46.29 5.68 -21.47
CA THR A 558 -45.02 6.36 -21.26
C THR A 558 -45.27 7.77 -20.79
N ASP A 559 -45.05 8.00 -19.52
CA ASP A 559 -45.27 9.29 -18.89
C ASP A 559 -44.30 9.47 -17.73
N PRO A 560 -43.18 10.24 -17.91
CA PRO A 560 -42.24 10.50 -16.82
C PRO A 560 -42.85 11.24 -15.63
N ASP A 561 -43.97 11.93 -15.80
CA ASP A 561 -44.57 12.75 -14.75
C ASP A 561 -45.40 11.90 -13.76
N MET A 562 -45.72 10.66 -14.15
CA MET A 562 -46.33 9.66 -13.30
C MET A 562 -45.34 8.79 -12.53
N ASP A 563 -44.02 8.98 -12.75
CA ASP A 563 -42.98 8.52 -11.82
C ASP A 563 -42.94 9.49 -10.63
N LEU A 564 -43.67 9.15 -9.60
CA LEU A 564 -43.88 9.99 -8.42
C LEU A 564 -42.95 9.64 -7.29
N ALA A 565 -42.24 8.53 -7.37
CA ALA A 565 -41.38 8.04 -6.32
C ALA A 565 -40.09 7.39 -6.86
N ALA A 566 -39.03 8.12 -6.91
CA ALA A 566 -37.72 7.66 -7.41
C ALA A 566 -37.14 6.39 -6.73
N ASP A 567 -37.78 5.89 -5.66
CA ASP A 567 -37.34 4.71 -4.90
C ASP A 567 -38.26 3.51 -5.01
N TYR A 568 -39.42 3.65 -5.69
CA TYR A 568 -40.45 2.62 -5.81
C TYR A 568 -41.03 2.64 -7.20
N THR A 569 -41.56 1.51 -7.65
CA THR A 569 -42.39 1.44 -8.87
C THR A 569 -43.76 2.00 -8.60
N ASP A 570 -44.15 2.98 -9.37
CA ASP A 570 -45.48 3.59 -9.30
C ASP A 570 -46.53 2.81 -10.08
N ASN A 571 -47.82 3.06 -9.83
CA ASN A 571 -48.92 2.45 -10.53
C ASN A 571 -50.14 3.34 -10.52
N PHE A 572 -50.96 3.26 -11.58
CA PHE A 572 -52.21 3.96 -11.70
C PHE A 572 -53.17 3.16 -12.62
N SER A 573 -54.43 3.58 -12.75
CA SER A 573 -55.44 2.89 -13.57
C SER A 573 -55.62 3.62 -14.90
N VAL A 574 -55.86 2.83 -15.95
CA VAL A 574 -56.25 3.31 -17.29
C VAL A 574 -57.52 2.59 -17.76
N ASP A 575 -58.32 3.27 -18.57
CA ASP A 575 -59.53 2.69 -19.13
C ASP A 575 -59.22 1.86 -20.39
N VAL A 576 -59.79 0.67 -20.42
CA VAL A 576 -59.60 -0.23 -21.58
C VAL A 576 -60.96 -0.84 -21.98
N TRP A 577 -61.33 -0.64 -23.25
CA TRP A 577 -62.58 -1.18 -23.76
C TRP A 577 -62.48 -1.78 -25.17
N SER A 578 -63.49 -2.41 -25.63
CA SER A 578 -63.62 -2.96 -26.99
C SER A 578 -64.93 -2.53 -27.66
N ASP A 579 -65.01 -2.69 -28.99
CA ASP A 579 -66.23 -2.44 -29.77
C ASP A 579 -67.38 -3.31 -29.25
N SER A 580 -67.14 -4.51 -28.77
CA SER A 580 -68.09 -5.42 -28.23
C SER A 580 -68.48 -5.16 -26.75
N ASP A 581 -67.64 -4.42 -26.04
CA ASP A 581 -67.86 -4.04 -24.64
C ASP A 581 -67.35 -2.65 -24.35
N SER A 582 -68.17 -1.66 -24.53
CA SER A 582 -67.86 -0.26 -24.32
C SER A 582 -67.76 0.16 -22.84
N GLY A 583 -68.14 -0.73 -21.93
CA GLY A 583 -68.00 -0.51 -20.50
C GLY A 583 -66.58 -0.88 -19.99
N GLY A 584 -65.93 -1.76 -20.72
CA GLY A 584 -64.51 -2.05 -20.51
C GLY A 584 -64.08 -2.52 -19.12
N ILE A 585 -62.86 -2.21 -18.82
CA ILE A 585 -62.19 -2.47 -17.53
C ILE A 585 -61.29 -1.30 -17.14
N ASP A 586 -61.20 -1.02 -15.86
CA ASP A 586 -60.13 -0.22 -15.29
C ASP A 586 -58.91 -1.12 -15.09
N LEU A 587 -57.86 -0.89 -15.84
CA LEU A 587 -56.65 -1.70 -15.79
C LEU A 587 -55.56 -0.95 -15.02
N MET A 588 -55.06 -1.58 -13.99
CA MET A 588 -53.89 -1.07 -13.30
C MET A 588 -52.63 -1.34 -14.14
N VAL A 589 -51.92 -0.29 -14.45
CA VAL A 589 -50.55 -0.33 -15.05
C VAL A 589 -49.52 -0.08 -13.96
N THR A 590 -48.41 -0.76 -14.06
CA THR A 590 -47.31 -0.68 -13.08
C THR A 590 -46.00 -0.32 -13.79
N GLU A 591 -45.25 0.51 -13.19
CA GLU A 591 -43.95 0.94 -13.71
C GLU A 591 -43.00 -0.24 -13.91
N THR A 592 -42.25 -0.22 -15.01
CA THR A 592 -41.38 -1.34 -15.40
C THR A 592 -40.10 -1.42 -14.58
N SER A 593 -39.65 -0.31 -14.05
CA SER A 593 -38.53 -0.18 -13.08
C SER A 593 -38.64 1.18 -12.39
N GLU A 594 -38.07 1.29 -11.20
CA GLU A 594 -37.88 2.57 -10.50
C GLU A 594 -37.32 3.64 -11.46
N MET A 595 -37.86 4.82 -11.51
CA MET A 595 -37.45 5.94 -12.34
C MET A 595 -37.53 5.72 -13.87
N SER A 596 -38.43 4.84 -14.35
CA SER A 596 -38.56 4.62 -15.81
C SER A 596 -39.55 5.53 -16.49
N GLY A 597 -40.59 5.96 -15.77
CA GLY A 597 -41.75 6.64 -16.35
C GLY A 597 -42.50 5.80 -17.41
N VAL A 598 -42.28 4.49 -17.44
CA VAL A 598 -42.87 3.54 -18.40
C VAL A 598 -43.67 2.51 -17.64
N PHE A 599 -44.97 2.49 -17.87
CA PHE A 599 -45.93 1.65 -17.15
C PHE A 599 -46.50 0.58 -18.07
N GLU A 600 -46.64 -0.64 -17.61
CA GLU A 600 -47.22 -1.74 -18.40
C GLU A 600 -48.34 -2.44 -17.66
N GLY A 601 -49.34 -2.84 -18.43
CA GLY A 601 -50.44 -3.65 -17.96
C GLY A 601 -50.81 -4.73 -18.95
N THR A 602 -51.21 -5.90 -18.45
CA THR A 602 -51.60 -7.03 -19.31
C THR A 602 -53.12 -7.22 -19.29
N VAL A 603 -53.73 -7.24 -20.46
CA VAL A 603 -55.18 -7.52 -20.70
C VAL A 603 -55.31 -8.93 -21.25
N PHE A 604 -56.23 -9.72 -20.72
CA PHE A 604 -56.60 -11.04 -21.22
C PHE A 604 -57.89 -10.96 -22.04
N PHE A 605 -57.86 -11.31 -23.30
CA PHE A 605 -59.01 -11.25 -24.18
C PHE A 605 -59.89 -12.50 -24.04
N THR A 606 -61.20 -12.31 -23.99
CA THR A 606 -62.17 -13.38 -23.90
C THR A 606 -63.36 -13.14 -24.82
N THR A 607 -63.88 -14.21 -25.44
CA THR A 607 -65.06 -14.15 -26.30
C THR A 607 -66.36 -14.59 -25.56
N THR A 608 -66.22 -15.12 -24.36
CA THR A 608 -67.34 -15.78 -23.64
C THR A 608 -67.68 -15.14 -22.33
N ASP A 609 -66.66 -14.64 -21.59
CA ASP A 609 -66.85 -14.09 -20.25
C ASP A 609 -67.14 -12.58 -20.29
N GLU A 610 -67.77 -12.05 -19.26
CA GLU A 610 -67.91 -10.61 -19.07
C GLU A 610 -66.61 -10.00 -18.69
N SER A 611 -66.42 -8.73 -19.08
CA SER A 611 -65.22 -7.94 -18.67
C SER A 611 -65.13 -7.80 -17.17
N SER A 612 -63.98 -8.06 -16.60
CA SER A 612 -63.77 -7.95 -15.16
C SER A 612 -62.27 -8.06 -14.80
N GLY A 613 -61.74 -7.17 -13.99
CA GLY A 613 -60.34 -7.14 -13.60
C GLY A 613 -59.42 -6.98 -14.82
N HIS A 614 -58.52 -7.90 -15.07
CA HIS A 614 -57.61 -7.86 -16.25
C HIS A 614 -58.23 -8.52 -17.51
N ARG A 615 -59.49 -8.92 -17.49
CA ARG A 615 -60.12 -9.64 -18.60
C ARG A 615 -61.10 -8.75 -19.33
N LEU A 616 -60.89 -8.59 -20.63
CA LEU A 616 -61.71 -7.79 -21.53
C LEU A 616 -62.49 -8.71 -22.50
N ARG A 617 -63.77 -8.50 -22.63
CA ARG A 617 -64.63 -9.20 -23.61
C ARG A 617 -64.41 -8.59 -24.99
N VAL A 618 -64.15 -9.46 -25.96
CA VAL A 618 -63.89 -9.07 -27.34
C VAL A 618 -64.57 -10.01 -28.32
N SER A 619 -64.70 -9.55 -29.55
CA SER A 619 -65.09 -10.36 -30.70
C SER A 619 -64.01 -10.19 -31.83
N GLU A 620 -63.91 -11.18 -32.72
CA GLU A 620 -63.08 -11.09 -33.90
C GLU A 620 -63.47 -9.87 -34.77
N GLY A 621 -62.52 -9.04 -35.05
CA GLY A 621 -62.72 -7.78 -35.79
C GLY A 621 -62.92 -6.55 -34.92
N ASP A 622 -62.97 -6.68 -33.59
CA ASP A 622 -63.10 -5.54 -32.68
C ASP A 622 -61.82 -4.72 -32.67
N THR A 623 -61.99 -3.42 -32.50
CA THR A 623 -60.93 -2.52 -32.04
C THR A 623 -60.92 -2.55 -30.49
N VAL A 624 -59.74 -2.75 -29.90
CA VAL A 624 -59.52 -2.52 -28.48
C VAL A 624 -58.82 -1.18 -28.31
N THR A 625 -59.27 -0.41 -27.35
CA THR A 625 -58.78 0.93 -27.06
C THR A 625 -58.30 0.98 -25.61
N VAL A 626 -57.12 1.55 -25.39
CA VAL A 626 -56.71 2.04 -24.09
C VAL A 626 -56.80 3.55 -24.09
N GLU A 627 -57.25 4.14 -23.04
CA GLU A 627 -57.33 5.56 -22.80
C GLU A 627 -56.64 5.89 -21.49
N TYR A 628 -55.70 6.81 -21.56
CA TYR A 628 -55.01 7.38 -20.45
C TYR A 628 -55.38 8.85 -20.36
N GLU A 629 -55.80 9.31 -19.20
CA GLU A 629 -56.06 10.71 -18.90
C GLU A 629 -54.82 11.33 -18.29
N ASP A 630 -54.14 12.14 -19.11
CA ASP A 630 -52.96 12.85 -18.69
C ASP A 630 -53.31 14.19 -18.04
N ASN A 631 -53.10 14.29 -16.76
CA ASN A 631 -53.36 15.46 -15.90
C ASN A 631 -52.10 16.30 -15.61
N THR A 632 -50.94 15.93 -16.21
CA THR A 632 -49.66 16.59 -16.01
C THR A 632 -49.11 17.21 -17.31
N LEU A 633 -49.82 18.19 -17.80
CA LEU A 633 -49.59 18.74 -19.12
C LEU A 633 -48.60 19.94 -19.10
N PRO A 634 -47.59 19.97 -20.01
CA PRO A 634 -46.65 21.09 -20.11
C PRO A 634 -47.29 22.33 -20.74
N ASN A 635 -46.65 23.49 -20.60
CA ASN A 635 -47.05 24.70 -21.28
C ASN A 635 -47.28 24.45 -22.81
N PRO A 636 -48.38 24.96 -23.41
CA PRO A 636 -49.24 26.05 -22.95
C PRO A 636 -50.50 25.62 -22.14
N TYR A 637 -50.60 24.38 -21.74
CA TYR A 637 -51.73 23.94 -20.90
C TYR A 637 -51.62 24.55 -19.50
N ASN A 638 -52.75 24.62 -18.79
CA ASN A 638 -52.78 25.02 -17.39
C ASN A 638 -52.76 23.73 -16.53
N THR A 639 -52.38 23.89 -15.26
CA THR A 639 -52.35 22.78 -14.28
C THR A 639 -53.72 22.15 -13.98
N SER A 640 -54.79 22.68 -14.51
CA SER A 640 -56.18 22.13 -14.41
C SER A 640 -56.69 21.58 -15.76
N ASP A 641 -55.90 21.57 -16.78
CA ASP A 641 -56.24 21.00 -18.06
C ASP A 641 -55.90 19.50 -18.08
N GLU A 642 -56.73 18.70 -18.72
CA GLU A 642 -56.62 17.24 -18.90
C GLU A 642 -56.56 16.89 -20.37
N LEU A 643 -55.86 15.82 -20.74
CA LEU A 643 -55.76 15.33 -22.10
C LEU A 643 -55.98 13.82 -22.17
N GLU A 644 -57.08 13.41 -22.87
CA GLU A 644 -57.31 12.01 -23.18
C GLU A 644 -56.32 11.52 -24.27
N VAL A 645 -55.46 10.57 -23.93
CA VAL A 645 -54.49 9.94 -24.82
C VAL A 645 -54.86 8.50 -25.09
N ALA A 646 -55.12 8.15 -26.35
CA ALA A 646 -55.65 6.82 -26.67
C ALA A 646 -54.73 6.03 -27.60
N GLY A 647 -54.58 4.73 -27.30
CA GLY A 647 -53.91 3.74 -28.14
C GLY A 647 -54.89 2.67 -28.61
N THR A 648 -54.78 2.18 -29.85
CA THR A 648 -55.69 1.17 -30.40
C THR A 648 -54.95 -0.02 -31.02
N ALA A 649 -55.58 -1.22 -30.90
CA ALA A 649 -55.19 -2.43 -31.62
C ALA A 649 -56.39 -3.20 -32.12
N ILE A 650 -56.21 -4.18 -33.02
CA ILE A 650 -57.26 -4.95 -33.63
C ILE A 650 -57.26 -6.40 -33.11
N ILE A 651 -58.45 -6.95 -32.84
CA ILE A 651 -58.65 -8.35 -32.52
C ILE A 651 -58.86 -9.14 -33.82
N GLY A 652 -57.91 -10.05 -34.15
CA GLY A 652 -57.95 -10.88 -35.38
C GLY A 652 -58.14 -12.36 -35.11
#